data_0e931be95c43cd72832a92bea6809e36
#
_entry.id   0e931be95c43cd72832a92bea6809e36
#
_cell.length_a   1.000
_cell.length_b   1.000
_cell.length_c   1.000
_cell.angle_alpha   90.00
_cell.angle_beta   90.00
_cell.angle_gamma   90.00
#
_symmetry.space_group_name_H-M   'P 1'
#
loop_
_entity.id
_entity.type
_entity.pdbx_description
1 polymer ?
#
loop_
_entity_poly.entity_id
_entity_poly.type
_entity_poly.pdbx_seq_one_letter_code
_entity_poly.pdbx_strand_id
1 'polypeptide(L)'
;MTTSYESLRAAFAAEPTTTRPMMRWWWFGPEVDDAEVVRELEAMKAGGIGGVEVSHVYPLNKVSTGFLSPRHLASLRVAAETAQGLGLRFALTLGTGWSFGGPHITPDLASRGLVWVRREITPGPLAVPATAPYPGDELVAAFLGAGSIQESPRTYEPLPVVDGAVQVPEGPGPRTVLLAYSWLTGQNVKRAAFDAEGPVLDHYSRAAAEAHLAAVGDVLLDAVPAELVDSVFCDSLEVYDADWTGDLPAEFERRRGYDLLPRLWQVHVDSDTSTELRADFFRTLTELYEERFAAVMQQWAARRGVRFRIQGYGQPPASISSYRFADLVEGEGWGWTDLTQARWATSAAHLYGHQVCSSETWTWNHSPSFRTTPLDLQGEAHDHLLQGVNQFIGHGWPYTAPDAEGVGFMFYASGAYDDRNPWYGPAMLALTTYLGRLCAVMQQGDPVADVTILIPSQDAAATMPGSIDLWREVRAYVGDDLTAAIRTNGWDFDLVDDLVVEAPDRERRVILVPGATLMPDRTREWLEEQHAAGSHVLLIDSSVDVAGARRVTRAGLVDALREVCPPDALVAPPSHDIGVTHRSVDGAEVYLVANTSQHRREFTLTPRDRAEVIEVWDAHDGSVVRTQSGPSIDLTLAPYEAAVLVTGSQTTLRQAQGPDGRSVPEPAEGARIGSDGLVAEPESWRPVSGPEPVEGPQLGPWTVSVAGETPAPITVPHRWEHTPGLERFCGSVTYGSSFHLAHVPDRLVLDLGECPPAPPEDPAEAGMRGRSFRADVLAPVGEVAEVWVNGQRCGVVWAPPYVVDVTAALQAGVNEMQVVVSSTLAHAVADDPHITERGDAMTTLYGQRFAMQELHLADSGVRSGLLAVPVLRF
;
A
#
# COMPACT_ATOMS: atom_id res chain seq x y z
N MET A 1 23.64 7.09 -12.04
CA MET A 1 24.97 7.03 -11.35
C MET A 1 24.99 5.69 -10.69
N THR A 2 26.00 4.85 -10.93
CA THR A 2 26.16 3.58 -10.23
C THR A 2 26.39 3.86 -8.75
N THR A 3 25.55 3.33 -7.90
CA THR A 3 25.66 3.49 -6.44
C THR A 3 26.72 2.53 -5.94
N SER A 4 27.84 3.02 -5.43
CA SER A 4 28.88 2.18 -4.82
C SER A 4 28.49 1.73 -3.40
N TYR A 5 29.11 0.65 -2.90
CA TYR A 5 28.97 0.21 -1.51
C TYR A 5 29.21 1.36 -0.49
N GLU A 6 30.20 2.22 -0.75
CA GLU A 6 30.49 3.36 0.14
C GLU A 6 29.33 4.37 0.20
N SER A 7 28.75 4.68 -0.98
CA SER A 7 27.60 5.59 -1.01
C SER A 7 26.34 4.97 -0.40
N LEU A 8 26.15 3.66 -0.59
CA LEU A 8 25.07 2.90 0.07
C LEU A 8 25.23 2.95 1.60
N ARG A 9 26.43 2.67 2.07
CA ARG A 9 26.77 2.67 3.51
C ARG A 9 26.57 4.06 4.13
N ALA A 10 27.02 5.11 3.44
CA ALA A 10 26.84 6.49 3.88
C ALA A 10 25.36 6.90 3.92
N ALA A 11 24.58 6.51 2.92
CA ALA A 11 23.16 6.77 2.86
C ALA A 11 22.37 6.07 3.97
N PHE A 12 22.78 4.85 4.33
CA PHE A 12 22.16 4.11 5.43
C PHE A 12 22.49 4.70 6.81
N ALA A 13 23.76 5.10 7.03
CA ALA A 13 24.20 5.71 8.27
C ALA A 13 23.61 7.12 8.47
N ALA A 14 23.36 7.85 7.38
CA ALA A 14 22.74 9.17 7.45
C ALA A 14 21.27 9.08 7.87
N GLU A 15 20.74 10.17 8.44
CA GLU A 15 19.29 10.31 8.61
C GLU A 15 18.64 10.68 7.28
N PRO A 16 17.88 9.77 6.66
CA PRO A 16 17.26 10.08 5.38
C PRO A 16 16.12 11.09 5.57
N THR A 17 16.05 12.10 4.71
CA THR A 17 14.95 13.07 4.69
C THR A 17 14.01 12.85 3.50
N THR A 18 14.52 12.33 2.40
CA THR A 18 13.77 12.18 1.14
C THR A 18 12.99 10.86 1.04
N THR A 19 13.40 9.85 1.81
CA THR A 19 12.81 8.50 1.78
C THR A 19 11.89 8.22 2.98
N ARG A 20 11.71 9.20 3.87
CA ARG A 20 10.76 9.11 4.98
C ARG A 20 9.33 8.95 4.46
N PRO A 21 8.44 8.23 5.17
CA PRO A 21 7.03 8.12 4.83
C PRO A 21 6.36 9.47 4.61
N MET A 22 5.47 9.54 3.63
CA MET A 22 4.52 10.64 3.48
C MET A 22 3.19 10.26 4.14
N MET A 23 2.31 11.25 4.34
CA MET A 23 0.96 11.05 4.85
C MET A 23 -0.08 11.54 3.86
N ARG A 24 -1.09 10.71 3.59
CA ARG A 24 -2.35 11.17 3.04
C ARG A 24 -3.07 11.97 4.10
N TRP A 25 -3.26 13.26 3.82
CA TRP A 25 -3.82 14.23 4.73
C TRP A 25 -5.27 14.50 4.36
N TRP A 26 -6.18 13.91 5.13
CA TRP A 26 -7.61 13.97 4.88
C TRP A 26 -8.20 15.31 5.29
N TRP A 27 -8.61 16.11 4.33
CA TRP A 27 -9.38 17.31 4.57
C TRP A 27 -10.89 17.01 4.45
N PHE A 28 -11.59 17.13 5.57
CA PHE A 28 -13.03 16.86 5.66
C PHE A 28 -13.84 18.06 5.17
N GLY A 29 -14.00 18.15 3.87
CA GLY A 29 -14.49 19.30 3.17
C GLY A 29 -13.35 20.28 2.83
N PRO A 30 -13.67 21.35 2.07
CA PRO A 30 -12.69 22.33 1.62
C PRO A 30 -12.44 23.46 2.63
N GLU A 31 -13.17 23.51 3.76
CA GLU A 31 -13.05 24.55 4.77
C GLU A 31 -12.13 24.10 5.89
N VAL A 32 -10.95 24.72 5.98
CA VAL A 32 -9.95 24.46 7.01
C VAL A 32 -9.49 25.76 7.66
N ASP A 33 -8.99 25.68 8.88
CA ASP A 33 -8.33 26.78 9.57
C ASP A 33 -6.84 26.82 9.21
N ASP A 34 -6.35 27.97 8.70
CA ASP A 34 -4.97 28.08 8.21
C ASP A 34 -3.94 27.96 9.34
N ALA A 35 -4.26 28.35 10.58
CA ALA A 35 -3.35 28.20 11.71
C ALA A 35 -3.25 26.72 12.13
N GLU A 36 -4.34 25.98 12.06
CA GLU A 36 -4.36 24.54 12.31
C GLU A 36 -3.62 23.76 11.21
N VAL A 37 -3.77 24.15 9.95
CA VAL A 37 -3.00 23.63 8.81
C VAL A 37 -1.50 23.75 9.08
N VAL A 38 -1.04 24.91 9.53
CA VAL A 38 0.38 25.15 9.89
C VAL A 38 0.78 24.27 11.08
N ARG A 39 -0.03 24.21 12.14
CA ARG A 39 0.25 23.40 13.34
C ARG A 39 0.37 21.91 13.00
N GLU A 40 -0.54 21.36 12.19
CA GLU A 40 -0.49 19.95 11.81
C GLU A 40 0.75 19.63 10.96
N LEU A 41 1.16 20.52 10.03
CA LEU A 41 2.39 20.35 9.25
C LEU A 41 3.65 20.40 10.14
N GLU A 42 3.68 21.28 11.16
CA GLU A 42 4.76 21.31 12.14
C GLU A 42 4.80 20.03 12.98
N ALA A 43 3.65 19.50 13.39
CA ALA A 43 3.56 18.22 14.11
C ALA A 43 4.01 17.03 13.24
N MET A 44 3.64 17.00 11.96
CA MET A 44 4.12 16.01 11.00
C MET A 44 5.63 16.07 10.83
N LYS A 45 6.19 17.29 10.71
CA LYS A 45 7.64 17.48 10.63
C LYS A 45 8.34 17.00 11.89
N ALA A 46 7.81 17.30 13.07
CA ALA A 46 8.36 16.85 14.35
C ALA A 46 8.34 15.31 14.47
N GLY A 47 7.31 14.65 13.94
CA GLY A 47 7.24 13.18 13.83
C GLY A 47 8.09 12.59 12.71
N GLY A 48 8.89 13.39 11.99
CA GLY A 48 9.79 12.90 10.95
C GLY A 48 9.08 12.48 9.65
N ILE A 49 7.84 12.89 9.43
CA ILE A 49 7.12 12.66 8.18
C ILE A 49 7.81 13.44 7.05
N GLY A 50 7.99 12.81 5.89
CA GLY A 50 8.73 13.34 4.75
C GLY A 50 7.90 14.18 3.77
N GLY A 51 6.58 14.19 3.91
CA GLY A 51 5.69 14.94 3.05
C GLY A 51 4.22 14.61 3.27
N VAL A 52 3.36 15.35 2.59
CA VAL A 52 1.90 15.20 2.67
C VAL A 52 1.27 15.08 1.29
N GLU A 53 0.14 14.39 1.22
CA GLU A 53 -0.77 14.38 0.08
C GLU A 53 -2.12 14.87 0.56
N VAL A 54 -2.56 16.02 0.09
CA VAL A 54 -3.88 16.55 0.44
C VAL A 54 -4.95 15.81 -0.34
N SER A 55 -5.85 15.15 0.39
CA SER A 55 -6.99 14.44 -0.15
C SER A 55 -8.28 14.97 0.47
N HIS A 56 -9.19 15.44 -0.38
CA HIS A 56 -10.45 16.03 0.05
C HIS A 56 -11.55 14.97 0.08
N VAL A 57 -12.29 14.95 1.19
CA VAL A 57 -13.44 14.06 1.35
C VAL A 57 -14.63 14.83 1.91
N TYR A 58 -15.75 14.14 2.12
CA TYR A 58 -16.96 14.71 2.68
C TYR A 58 -16.72 15.49 3.99
N PRO A 59 -17.51 16.54 4.25
CA PRO A 59 -17.37 17.30 5.48
C PRO A 59 -17.83 16.52 6.71
N LEU A 60 -17.14 16.74 7.85
CA LEU A 60 -17.52 16.22 9.18
C LEU A 60 -18.08 17.31 10.09
N ASN A 61 -18.26 18.51 9.56
CA ASN A 61 -18.92 19.63 10.19
C ASN A 61 -19.76 20.41 9.16
N LYS A 62 -20.48 21.41 9.60
CA LYS A 62 -21.19 22.31 8.68
C LYS A 62 -20.18 23.23 8.02
N VAL A 63 -20.05 23.14 6.72
CA VAL A 63 -19.16 23.96 5.91
C VAL A 63 -19.96 24.93 5.03
N SER A 64 -19.35 26.06 4.72
CA SER A 64 -19.87 27.10 3.83
C SER A 64 -18.99 27.33 2.62
N THR A 65 -17.77 26.80 2.66
CA THR A 65 -16.76 26.96 1.61
C THR A 65 -16.82 25.76 0.67
N GLY A 66 -17.08 26.00 -0.62
CA GLY A 66 -17.11 24.94 -1.64
C GLY A 66 -15.71 24.57 -2.15
N PHE A 67 -15.60 23.39 -2.73
CA PHE A 67 -14.37 22.93 -3.39
C PHE A 67 -13.99 23.88 -4.54
N LEU A 68 -12.69 24.17 -4.69
CA LEU A 68 -12.10 25.12 -5.64
C LEU A 68 -12.55 26.58 -5.45
N SER A 69 -13.26 26.92 -4.37
CA SER A 69 -13.53 28.32 -4.06
C SER A 69 -12.24 29.10 -3.74
N PRO A 70 -12.25 30.45 -3.87
CA PRO A 70 -11.06 31.25 -3.56
C PRO A 70 -10.51 31.05 -2.16
N ARG A 71 -11.37 30.78 -1.16
CA ARG A 71 -10.94 30.52 0.22
C ARG A 71 -10.20 29.17 0.31
N HIS A 72 -10.80 28.12 -0.27
CA HIS A 72 -10.16 26.77 -0.30
C HIS A 72 -8.80 26.83 -1.00
N LEU A 73 -8.70 27.45 -2.17
CA LEU A 73 -7.46 27.57 -2.92
C LEU A 73 -6.39 28.38 -2.15
N ALA A 74 -6.81 29.40 -1.39
CA ALA A 74 -5.89 30.14 -0.51
C ALA A 74 -5.33 29.26 0.61
N SER A 75 -6.15 28.42 1.24
CA SER A 75 -5.70 27.47 2.28
C SER A 75 -4.76 26.40 1.74
N LEU A 76 -5.02 25.87 0.52
CA LEU A 76 -4.08 24.95 -0.17
C LEU A 76 -2.72 25.61 -0.40
N ARG A 77 -2.71 26.86 -0.79
CA ARG A 77 -1.48 27.61 -0.99
C ARG A 77 -0.71 27.80 0.32
N VAL A 78 -1.40 28.14 1.42
CA VAL A 78 -0.80 28.20 2.78
C VAL A 78 -0.17 26.85 3.14
N ALA A 79 -0.88 25.75 2.91
CA ALA A 79 -0.37 24.41 3.17
C ALA A 79 0.90 24.10 2.35
N ALA A 80 0.90 24.39 1.07
CA ALA A 80 2.04 24.13 0.19
C ALA A 80 3.26 24.99 0.53
N GLU A 81 3.08 26.29 0.78
CA GLU A 81 4.15 27.22 1.18
C GLU A 81 4.74 26.82 2.54
N THR A 82 3.89 26.41 3.51
CA THR A 82 4.32 25.91 4.81
C THR A 82 5.10 24.61 4.68
N ALA A 83 4.58 23.63 3.90
CA ALA A 83 5.28 22.37 3.65
C ALA A 83 6.67 22.60 3.05
N GLN A 84 6.79 23.49 2.05
CA GLN A 84 8.09 23.86 1.48
C GLN A 84 9.01 24.48 2.52
N GLY A 85 8.49 25.41 3.35
CA GLY A 85 9.26 26.06 4.43
C GLY A 85 9.80 25.06 5.45
N LEU A 86 9.07 23.99 5.71
CA LEU A 86 9.46 22.89 6.60
C LEU A 86 10.32 21.81 5.91
N GLY A 87 10.52 21.90 4.59
CA GLY A 87 11.21 20.88 3.80
C GLY A 87 10.42 19.57 3.67
N LEU A 88 9.10 19.65 3.64
CA LEU A 88 8.18 18.56 3.37
C LEU A 88 7.81 18.53 1.88
N ARG A 89 7.70 17.33 1.31
CA ARG A 89 7.09 17.16 -0.03
C ARG A 89 5.60 17.45 0.07
N PHE A 90 5.04 18.04 -0.98
CA PHE A 90 3.62 18.37 -1.03
C PHE A 90 3.00 17.80 -2.30
N ALA A 91 1.98 16.96 -2.16
CA ALA A 91 1.25 16.36 -3.26
C ALA A 91 -0.24 16.70 -3.19
N LEU A 92 -0.91 16.67 -4.34
CA LEU A 92 -2.34 16.98 -4.47
C LEU A 92 -3.05 15.83 -5.17
N THR A 93 -4.17 15.39 -4.61
CA THR A 93 -5.13 14.57 -5.35
C THR A 93 -5.85 15.43 -6.38
N LEU A 94 -5.95 14.96 -7.64
CA LEU A 94 -6.63 15.67 -8.73
C LEU A 94 -8.15 15.54 -8.67
N GLY A 95 -8.74 15.87 -7.53
CA GLY A 95 -10.18 15.77 -7.32
C GLY A 95 -10.54 15.71 -5.84
N THR A 96 -11.75 15.21 -5.58
CA THR A 96 -12.23 14.91 -4.24
C THR A 96 -12.74 13.49 -4.20
N GLY A 97 -12.49 12.75 -3.11
CA GLY A 97 -12.82 11.33 -3.07
C GLY A 97 -12.19 10.57 -4.24
N TRP A 98 -12.88 9.53 -4.73
CA TRP A 98 -12.47 8.68 -5.85
C TRP A 98 -13.71 8.00 -6.51
N SER A 99 -13.74 7.62 -7.80
CA SER A 99 -12.78 8.00 -8.85
C SER A 99 -13.06 9.41 -9.35
N PHE A 100 -12.26 9.91 -10.30
CA PHE A 100 -12.40 11.29 -10.79
C PHE A 100 -13.78 11.59 -11.41
N GLY A 101 -14.25 12.80 -11.17
CA GLY A 101 -15.55 13.29 -11.62
C GLY A 101 -15.93 14.61 -10.94
N GLY A 102 -17.21 14.91 -10.89
CA GLY A 102 -17.72 16.10 -10.22
C GLY A 102 -18.80 16.83 -11.00
N PRO A 103 -19.25 18.02 -10.55
CA PRO A 103 -20.38 18.75 -11.15
C PRO A 103 -20.12 19.27 -12.58
N HIS A 104 -18.86 19.29 -13.03
CA HIS A 104 -18.46 19.66 -14.40
C HIS A 104 -18.63 18.52 -15.42
N ILE A 105 -18.90 17.29 -14.96
CA ILE A 105 -19.11 16.13 -15.82
C ILE A 105 -20.56 16.09 -16.28
N THR A 106 -20.76 16.39 -17.55
CA THR A 106 -22.07 16.33 -18.20
C THR A 106 -22.42 14.87 -18.60
N PRO A 107 -23.67 14.53 -18.91
CA PRO A 107 -24.06 13.16 -19.26
C PRO A 107 -23.30 12.55 -20.45
N ASP A 108 -22.79 13.36 -21.37
CA ASP A 108 -21.96 12.94 -22.51
C ASP A 108 -20.48 12.69 -22.15
N LEU A 109 -20.05 13.14 -20.97
CA LEU A 109 -18.72 12.92 -20.42
C LEU A 109 -18.71 11.91 -19.27
N ALA A 110 -19.89 11.45 -18.82
CA ALA A 110 -20.04 10.56 -17.68
C ALA A 110 -19.85 9.09 -18.07
N SER A 111 -19.43 8.28 -17.10
CA SER A 111 -19.21 6.85 -17.27
C SER A 111 -20.45 6.11 -17.75
N ARG A 112 -20.24 5.21 -18.72
CA ARG A 112 -21.29 4.41 -19.35
C ARG A 112 -20.97 2.92 -19.30
N GLY A 113 -22.02 2.12 -19.28
CA GLY A 113 -21.94 0.67 -19.38
C GLY A 113 -22.96 0.10 -20.33
N LEU A 114 -22.96 -1.22 -20.47
CA LEU A 114 -23.97 -1.97 -21.22
C LEU A 114 -24.99 -2.59 -20.27
N VAL A 115 -26.27 -2.37 -20.58
CA VAL A 115 -27.38 -3.08 -19.94
C VAL A 115 -28.10 -3.96 -20.95
N TRP A 116 -28.43 -5.15 -20.54
CA TRP A 116 -28.99 -6.18 -21.40
C TRP A 116 -30.44 -6.47 -21.04
N VAL A 117 -31.35 -6.35 -22.03
CA VAL A 117 -32.78 -6.60 -21.85
C VAL A 117 -33.20 -7.78 -22.73
N ARG A 118 -33.80 -8.80 -22.12
CA ARG A 118 -34.35 -9.96 -22.81
C ARG A 118 -35.86 -9.85 -22.90
N ARG A 119 -36.41 -10.09 -24.09
CA ARG A 119 -37.86 -10.11 -24.33
C ARG A 119 -38.25 -11.37 -25.09
N GLU A 120 -39.15 -12.16 -24.51
CA GLU A 120 -39.72 -13.32 -25.20
C GLU A 120 -40.82 -12.84 -26.16
N ILE A 121 -40.81 -13.38 -27.36
CA ILE A 121 -41.78 -13.06 -28.39
C ILE A 121 -42.50 -14.33 -28.85
N THR A 122 -43.80 -14.16 -29.11
CA THR A 122 -44.65 -15.20 -29.72
C THR A 122 -44.49 -15.21 -31.24
N PRO A 123 -44.87 -16.31 -31.93
CA PRO A 123 -44.82 -16.39 -33.39
C PRO A 123 -45.56 -15.27 -34.12
N GLY A 124 -44.93 -14.73 -35.17
CA GLY A 124 -45.47 -13.69 -36.05
C GLY A 124 -44.49 -12.56 -36.31
N PRO A 125 -44.71 -11.76 -37.37
CA PRO A 125 -43.90 -10.53 -37.55
C PRO A 125 -44.21 -9.53 -36.44
N LEU A 126 -43.17 -9.02 -35.82
CA LEU A 126 -43.31 -8.10 -34.70
C LEU A 126 -42.31 -6.96 -34.82
N ALA A 127 -42.79 -5.75 -34.66
CA ALA A 127 -41.98 -4.60 -34.38
C ALA A 127 -41.88 -4.44 -32.84
N VAL A 128 -40.76 -4.74 -32.24
CA VAL A 128 -40.52 -4.59 -30.81
C VAL A 128 -40.04 -3.16 -30.55
N PRO A 129 -40.76 -2.37 -29.76
CA PRO A 129 -40.30 -1.02 -29.45
C PRO A 129 -38.90 -1.07 -28.82
N ALA A 130 -38.01 -0.30 -29.39
CA ALA A 130 -36.66 -0.07 -28.83
C ALA A 130 -36.75 0.99 -27.71
N THR A 131 -37.71 0.83 -26.80
CA THR A 131 -37.88 1.78 -25.65
C THR A 131 -36.76 1.51 -24.64
N ALA A 132 -36.00 2.55 -24.42
CA ALA A 132 -34.93 2.52 -23.42
C ALA A 132 -35.48 2.20 -22.01
N PRO A 133 -34.78 1.39 -21.20
CA PRO A 133 -35.18 1.11 -19.83
C PRO A 133 -35.32 2.36 -18.98
N TYR A 134 -34.38 3.31 -19.15
CA TYR A 134 -34.35 4.57 -18.42
C TYR A 134 -34.11 5.76 -19.37
N PRO A 135 -34.47 6.99 -18.97
CA PRO A 135 -34.17 8.19 -19.74
C PRO A 135 -32.65 8.37 -19.92
N GLY A 136 -32.22 8.53 -21.17
CA GLY A 136 -30.81 8.69 -21.52
C GLY A 136 -30.10 7.40 -21.95
N ASP A 137 -30.76 6.24 -21.86
CA ASP A 137 -30.24 5.02 -22.43
C ASP A 137 -30.42 5.01 -23.95
N GLU A 138 -29.41 4.51 -24.65
CA GLU A 138 -29.34 4.45 -26.10
C GLU A 138 -29.27 2.98 -26.57
N LEU A 139 -30.17 2.56 -27.49
CA LEU A 139 -30.05 1.24 -28.07
C LEU A 139 -28.80 1.14 -28.94
N VAL A 140 -27.92 0.24 -28.57
CA VAL A 140 -26.66 -0.05 -29.29
C VAL A 140 -26.86 -1.13 -30.36
N ALA A 141 -27.48 -2.24 -29.96
CA ALA A 141 -27.71 -3.39 -30.85
C ALA A 141 -28.93 -4.22 -30.41
N ALA A 142 -29.49 -4.94 -31.36
CA ALA A 142 -30.59 -5.88 -31.11
C ALA A 142 -30.31 -7.23 -31.78
N PHE A 143 -30.73 -8.31 -31.14
CA PHE A 143 -30.43 -9.67 -31.58
C PHE A 143 -31.64 -10.58 -31.39
N LEU A 144 -31.72 -11.67 -32.19
CA LEU A 144 -32.73 -12.70 -32.10
C LEU A 144 -32.10 -14.07 -31.80
N GLY A 145 -32.50 -14.66 -30.69
CA GLY A 145 -32.18 -16.03 -30.34
C GLY A 145 -33.38 -16.99 -30.53
N ALA A 146 -33.14 -18.20 -30.98
CA ALA A 146 -34.16 -19.24 -31.03
C ALA A 146 -34.35 -19.86 -29.64
N GLY A 147 -35.60 -19.92 -29.14
CA GLY A 147 -35.95 -20.44 -27.82
C GLY A 147 -36.48 -19.38 -26.89
N SER A 148 -37.06 -19.82 -25.77
CA SER A 148 -37.60 -18.98 -24.71
C SER A 148 -36.46 -18.39 -23.86
N ILE A 149 -36.79 -17.38 -23.06
CA ILE A 149 -35.85 -16.83 -22.05
C ILE A 149 -35.37 -17.92 -21.09
N GLN A 150 -36.26 -18.84 -20.71
CA GLN A 150 -35.94 -19.94 -19.79
C GLN A 150 -34.95 -20.96 -20.43
N GLU A 151 -35.01 -21.17 -21.74
CA GLU A 151 -34.08 -22.03 -22.48
C GLU A 151 -32.71 -21.37 -22.69
N SER A 152 -32.59 -20.06 -22.44
CA SER A 152 -31.36 -19.25 -22.55
C SER A 152 -30.63 -19.52 -23.89
N PRO A 153 -31.10 -18.94 -25.01
CA PRO A 153 -30.45 -19.13 -26.31
C PRO A 153 -28.94 -18.84 -26.24
N ARG A 154 -28.13 -19.69 -26.86
CA ARG A 154 -26.66 -19.56 -26.88
C ARG A 154 -26.12 -18.90 -28.15
N THR A 155 -27.00 -18.71 -29.16
CA THR A 155 -26.65 -18.04 -30.41
C THR A 155 -27.71 -17.01 -30.75
N TYR A 156 -27.27 -15.88 -31.26
CA TYR A 156 -28.11 -14.78 -31.63
C TYR A 156 -27.70 -14.24 -33.00
N GLU A 157 -28.71 -13.77 -33.77
CA GLU A 157 -28.52 -13.08 -35.03
C GLU A 157 -28.88 -11.59 -34.91
N PRO A 158 -28.13 -10.67 -35.54
CA PRO A 158 -28.43 -9.23 -35.47
C PRO A 158 -29.79 -8.93 -36.07
N LEU A 159 -30.51 -7.99 -35.46
CA LEU A 159 -31.80 -7.47 -35.94
C LEU A 159 -31.67 -6.02 -36.39
N PRO A 160 -32.33 -5.65 -37.52
CA PRO A 160 -32.39 -4.23 -37.92
C PRO A 160 -33.31 -3.43 -37.00
N VAL A 161 -32.95 -2.18 -36.77
CA VAL A 161 -33.78 -1.18 -36.08
C VAL A 161 -34.23 -0.16 -37.10
N VAL A 162 -35.56 0.01 -37.24
CA VAL A 162 -36.19 0.96 -38.16
C VAL A 162 -37.23 1.77 -37.40
N ASP A 163 -37.15 3.08 -37.52
CA ASP A 163 -38.09 4.02 -36.88
C ASP A 163 -38.28 3.77 -35.35
N GLY A 164 -37.17 3.47 -34.63
CA GLY A 164 -37.21 3.21 -33.19
C GLY A 164 -37.84 1.86 -32.79
N ALA A 165 -38.04 0.95 -33.74
CA ALA A 165 -38.50 -0.40 -33.47
C ALA A 165 -37.57 -1.47 -34.06
N VAL A 166 -37.34 -2.51 -33.31
CA VAL A 166 -36.56 -3.70 -33.75
C VAL A 166 -37.45 -4.54 -34.65
N GLN A 167 -37.00 -4.80 -35.86
CA GLN A 167 -37.76 -5.59 -36.85
C GLN A 167 -37.47 -7.07 -36.66
N VAL A 168 -38.47 -7.83 -36.21
CA VAL A 168 -38.31 -9.27 -35.96
C VAL A 168 -38.90 -10.05 -37.11
N PRO A 169 -38.16 -10.91 -37.84
CA PRO A 169 -38.69 -11.71 -38.95
C PRO A 169 -39.72 -12.73 -38.47
N GLU A 170 -40.61 -13.21 -39.38
CA GLU A 170 -41.50 -14.33 -39.10
C GLU A 170 -40.69 -15.59 -38.78
N GLY A 171 -41.18 -16.36 -37.82
CA GLY A 171 -40.55 -17.64 -37.48
C GLY A 171 -41.37 -18.44 -36.45
N PRO A 172 -41.17 -19.77 -36.40
CA PRO A 172 -41.89 -20.65 -35.49
C PRO A 172 -41.34 -20.60 -34.06
N GLY A 173 -42.18 -20.99 -33.10
CA GLY A 173 -41.79 -21.23 -31.71
C GLY A 173 -41.56 -19.97 -30.87
N PRO A 174 -41.23 -20.18 -29.60
CA PRO A 174 -40.78 -19.08 -28.75
C PRO A 174 -39.38 -18.60 -29.21
N ARG A 175 -39.19 -17.30 -29.22
CA ARG A 175 -37.88 -16.66 -29.56
C ARG A 175 -37.59 -15.55 -28.59
N THR A 176 -36.32 -15.29 -28.36
CA THR A 176 -35.86 -14.24 -27.45
C THR A 176 -35.19 -13.12 -28.23
N VAL A 177 -35.70 -11.90 -28.08
CA VAL A 177 -35.02 -10.66 -28.49
C VAL A 177 -34.11 -10.23 -27.35
N LEU A 178 -32.84 -10.08 -27.65
CA LEU A 178 -31.81 -9.53 -26.75
C LEU A 178 -31.45 -8.11 -27.21
N LEU A 179 -31.59 -7.14 -26.33
CA LEU A 179 -31.34 -5.74 -26.60
C LEU A 179 -30.17 -5.29 -25.76
N ALA A 180 -29.18 -4.66 -26.36
CA ALA A 180 -28.05 -4.01 -25.68
C ALA A 180 -28.28 -2.50 -25.69
N TYR A 181 -28.30 -1.91 -24.53
CA TYR A 181 -28.37 -0.46 -24.36
C TYR A 181 -27.09 0.05 -23.74
N SER A 182 -26.59 1.17 -24.24
CA SER A 182 -25.63 2.01 -23.52
C SER A 182 -26.41 2.83 -22.49
N TRP A 183 -26.01 2.75 -21.24
CA TRP A 183 -26.65 3.47 -20.14
C TRP A 183 -25.62 4.26 -19.35
N LEU A 184 -26.04 5.33 -18.71
CA LEU A 184 -25.21 6.03 -17.72
C LEU A 184 -25.15 5.18 -16.47
N THR A 185 -23.93 4.86 -15.98
CA THR A 185 -23.78 4.06 -14.76
C THR A 185 -24.44 4.68 -13.54
N GLY A 186 -24.68 6.01 -13.58
CA GLY A 186 -25.24 6.75 -12.47
C GLY A 186 -24.31 6.85 -11.25
N GLN A 187 -23.11 6.33 -11.38
CA GLN A 187 -22.12 6.42 -10.31
C GLN A 187 -21.67 7.86 -10.13
N ASN A 188 -21.77 8.35 -8.89
CA ASN A 188 -21.17 9.59 -8.47
C ASN A 188 -19.82 9.34 -7.82
N VAL A 189 -18.97 10.38 -7.78
CA VAL A 189 -17.71 10.37 -7.04
C VAL A 189 -17.94 9.92 -5.59
N LYS A 190 -17.23 8.91 -5.17
CA LYS A 190 -17.29 8.40 -3.79
C LYS A 190 -16.64 9.41 -2.85
N ARG A 191 -17.29 9.65 -1.71
CA ARG A 191 -16.71 10.49 -0.65
C ARG A 191 -16.42 11.94 -1.09
N ALA A 192 -17.10 12.45 -2.10
CA ALA A 192 -16.90 13.80 -2.60
C ALA A 192 -16.99 14.86 -1.49
N ALA A 193 -16.14 15.87 -1.57
CA ALA A 193 -16.21 17.06 -0.72
C ALA A 193 -17.46 17.90 -1.03
N PHE A 194 -17.77 18.85 -0.15
CA PHE A 194 -18.90 19.76 -0.35
C PHE A 194 -18.71 20.59 -1.63
N ASP A 195 -19.76 20.68 -2.42
CA ASP A 195 -19.82 21.38 -3.72
C ASP A 195 -18.97 20.73 -4.83
N ALA A 196 -18.58 19.47 -4.63
CA ALA A 196 -17.83 18.67 -5.60
C ALA A 196 -18.56 17.37 -6.01
N GLU A 197 -19.79 17.20 -5.56
CA GLU A 197 -20.61 16.04 -5.90
C GLU A 197 -20.98 16.04 -7.38
N GLY A 198 -20.88 14.91 -8.02
CA GLY A 198 -21.26 14.76 -9.41
C GLY A 198 -20.88 13.40 -9.99
N PRO A 199 -21.23 13.16 -11.27
CA PRO A 199 -20.96 11.91 -11.94
C PRO A 199 -19.46 11.61 -12.05
N VAL A 200 -19.10 10.33 -12.03
CA VAL A 200 -17.76 9.85 -12.40
C VAL A 200 -17.59 10.02 -13.92
N LEU A 201 -16.41 10.47 -14.35
CA LEU A 201 -16.07 10.68 -15.76
C LEU A 201 -15.93 9.35 -16.53
N ASP A 202 -16.11 9.40 -17.85
CA ASP A 202 -15.81 8.30 -18.77
C ASP A 202 -14.27 8.20 -18.98
N HIS A 203 -13.65 7.20 -18.38
CA HIS A 203 -12.20 6.95 -18.46
C HIS A 203 -11.74 6.45 -19.84
N TYR A 204 -12.68 6.13 -20.73
CA TYR A 204 -12.39 5.81 -22.14
C TYR A 204 -12.53 7.01 -23.08
N SER A 205 -12.86 8.18 -22.53
CA SER A 205 -13.06 9.42 -23.28
C SER A 205 -11.96 10.45 -23.00
N ARG A 206 -11.15 10.76 -24.01
CA ARG A 206 -10.16 11.87 -23.94
C ARG A 206 -10.81 13.19 -23.56
N ALA A 207 -12.00 13.48 -24.14
CA ALA A 207 -12.72 14.72 -23.85
C ALA A 207 -13.14 14.82 -22.38
N ALA A 208 -13.53 13.71 -21.76
CA ALA A 208 -13.87 13.67 -20.35
C ALA A 208 -12.63 13.92 -19.45
N ALA A 209 -11.50 13.28 -19.76
CA ALA A 209 -10.24 13.50 -19.07
C ALA A 209 -9.77 14.97 -19.20
N GLU A 210 -9.80 15.55 -20.40
CA GLU A 210 -9.41 16.94 -20.66
C GLU A 210 -10.37 17.93 -19.96
N ALA A 211 -11.68 17.66 -19.94
CA ALA A 211 -12.65 18.49 -19.23
C ALA A 211 -12.41 18.48 -17.70
N HIS A 212 -12.08 17.32 -17.14
CA HIS A 212 -11.74 17.21 -15.73
C HIS A 212 -10.46 17.97 -15.39
N LEU A 213 -9.40 17.81 -16.19
CA LEU A 213 -8.15 18.53 -16.01
C LEU A 213 -8.33 20.06 -16.10
N ALA A 214 -9.16 20.53 -17.04
CA ALA A 214 -9.45 21.96 -17.14
C ALA A 214 -10.27 22.50 -15.95
N ALA A 215 -11.21 21.70 -15.44
CA ALA A 215 -12.09 22.14 -14.36
C ALA A 215 -11.45 22.02 -12.98
N VAL A 216 -10.55 21.07 -12.78
CA VAL A 216 -9.93 20.75 -11.48
C VAL A 216 -8.42 20.96 -11.51
N GLY A 217 -7.73 20.24 -12.37
CA GLY A 217 -6.26 20.23 -12.41
C GLY A 217 -5.65 21.61 -12.68
N ASP A 218 -6.12 22.30 -13.70
CA ASP A 218 -5.63 23.65 -14.04
C ASP A 218 -5.94 24.64 -12.92
N VAL A 219 -7.12 24.57 -12.31
CA VAL A 219 -7.52 25.46 -11.22
C VAL A 219 -6.66 25.26 -9.98
N LEU A 220 -6.36 24.02 -9.63
CA LEU A 220 -5.46 23.70 -8.51
C LEU A 220 -4.04 24.21 -8.74
N LEU A 221 -3.45 23.92 -9.93
CA LEU A 221 -2.08 24.33 -10.24
C LEU A 221 -1.94 25.80 -10.65
N ASP A 222 -3.01 26.51 -10.93
CA ASP A 222 -2.99 27.96 -11.07
C ASP A 222 -2.99 28.66 -9.69
N ALA A 223 -3.57 28.01 -8.68
CA ALA A 223 -3.59 28.52 -7.32
C ALA A 223 -2.36 28.15 -6.51
N VAL A 224 -1.85 26.91 -6.70
CA VAL A 224 -0.65 26.39 -6.03
C VAL A 224 0.46 26.25 -7.08
N PRO A 225 1.52 27.08 -7.05
CA PRO A 225 2.61 27.02 -8.01
C PRO A 225 3.24 25.62 -8.11
N ALA A 226 3.54 25.21 -9.34
CA ALA A 226 4.06 23.86 -9.62
C ALA A 226 5.38 23.54 -8.89
N GLU A 227 6.20 24.54 -8.63
CA GLU A 227 7.44 24.41 -7.86
C GLU A 227 7.21 24.04 -6.37
N LEU A 228 6.00 24.17 -5.87
CA LEU A 228 5.60 23.75 -4.53
C LEU A 228 5.01 22.33 -4.53
N VAL A 229 4.70 21.77 -5.70
CA VAL A 229 4.00 20.49 -5.84
C VAL A 229 4.96 19.40 -6.30
N ASP A 230 5.17 18.39 -5.45
CA ASP A 230 6.00 17.22 -5.77
C ASP A 230 5.33 16.33 -6.83
N SER A 231 4.06 16.06 -6.64
CA SER A 231 3.29 15.22 -7.55
C SER A 231 1.79 15.49 -7.46
N VAL A 232 1.08 15.12 -8.51
CA VAL A 232 -0.38 15.01 -8.52
C VAL A 232 -0.79 13.54 -8.53
N PHE A 233 -1.88 13.20 -7.85
CA PHE A 233 -2.26 11.83 -7.58
C PHE A 233 -3.62 11.46 -8.16
N CYS A 234 -3.71 10.24 -8.69
CA CYS A 234 -4.94 9.55 -9.07
C CYS A 234 -5.05 8.26 -8.25
N ASP A 235 -6.09 8.19 -7.44
CA ASP A 235 -6.44 7.05 -6.60
C ASP A 235 -6.89 5.83 -7.42
N SER A 236 -7.15 4.70 -6.77
CA SER A 236 -7.58 3.46 -7.39
C SER A 236 -8.83 3.63 -8.24
N LEU A 237 -8.85 2.89 -9.35
CA LEU A 237 -9.91 2.99 -10.34
C LEU A 237 -11.13 2.18 -9.88
N GLU A 238 -12.15 2.87 -9.39
CA GLU A 238 -13.35 2.25 -8.84
C GLU A 238 -14.62 2.70 -9.59
N VAL A 239 -14.62 2.51 -10.91
CA VAL A 239 -15.73 2.90 -11.79
C VAL A 239 -16.52 1.66 -12.18
N TYR A 240 -17.51 1.31 -11.39
CA TYR A 240 -18.25 0.07 -11.52
C TYR A 240 -19.15 0.06 -12.75
N ASP A 241 -19.28 -1.11 -13.38
CA ASP A 241 -20.13 -1.37 -14.54
C ASP A 241 -19.88 -0.45 -15.75
N ALA A 242 -18.71 0.20 -15.81
CA ALA A 242 -18.33 1.10 -16.90
C ALA A 242 -17.58 0.32 -17.98
N ASP A 243 -18.30 -0.42 -18.83
CA ASP A 243 -17.76 -1.26 -19.90
C ASP A 243 -18.11 -0.74 -21.31
N TRP A 244 -18.47 0.55 -21.44
CA TRP A 244 -18.88 1.16 -22.70
C TRP A 244 -18.47 2.63 -22.82
N THR A 245 -18.18 3.04 -24.08
CA THR A 245 -18.06 4.46 -24.49
C THR A 245 -18.65 4.63 -25.89
N GLY A 246 -19.02 5.86 -26.25
CA GLY A 246 -19.84 6.13 -27.44
C GLY A 246 -19.21 5.72 -28.76
N ASP A 247 -17.89 5.78 -28.91
CA ASP A 247 -17.17 5.43 -30.14
C ASP A 247 -16.48 4.03 -30.07
N LEU A 248 -16.76 3.26 -29.02
CA LEU A 248 -16.18 1.93 -28.84
C LEU A 248 -16.29 1.00 -30.07
N PRO A 249 -17.43 0.93 -30.80
CA PRO A 249 -17.50 0.07 -31.98
C PRO A 249 -16.49 0.46 -33.07
N ALA A 250 -16.30 1.74 -33.34
CA ALA A 250 -15.35 2.23 -34.34
C ALA A 250 -13.88 1.98 -33.90
N GLU A 251 -13.58 2.20 -32.62
CA GLU A 251 -12.26 1.91 -32.06
C GLU A 251 -11.95 0.42 -32.02
N PHE A 252 -12.96 -0.41 -31.72
CA PHE A 252 -12.82 -1.85 -31.75
C PHE A 252 -12.51 -2.34 -33.19
N GLU A 253 -13.28 -1.92 -34.19
CA GLU A 253 -13.04 -2.29 -35.58
C GLU A 253 -11.64 -1.84 -36.05
N ARG A 254 -11.25 -0.62 -35.71
CA ARG A 254 -9.93 -0.08 -36.03
C ARG A 254 -8.77 -0.91 -35.44
N ARG A 255 -8.95 -1.41 -34.22
CA ARG A 255 -7.88 -2.13 -33.48
C ARG A 255 -7.90 -3.64 -33.75
N ARG A 256 -9.08 -4.23 -33.89
CA ARG A 256 -9.26 -5.70 -34.02
C ARG A 256 -9.49 -6.15 -35.47
N GLY A 257 -9.85 -5.23 -36.37
CA GLY A 257 -10.00 -5.52 -37.80
C GLY A 257 -11.34 -6.15 -38.18
N TYR A 258 -12.32 -6.15 -37.26
CA TYR A 258 -13.67 -6.66 -37.54
C TYR A 258 -14.75 -5.88 -36.74
N ASP A 259 -15.98 -5.90 -37.26
CA ASP A 259 -17.13 -5.18 -36.66
C ASP A 259 -17.58 -5.86 -35.35
N LEU A 260 -17.66 -5.09 -34.28
CA LEU A 260 -18.13 -5.49 -32.95
C LEU A 260 -19.65 -5.73 -32.94
N LEU A 261 -20.42 -4.80 -33.54
CA LEU A 261 -21.86 -4.74 -33.31
C LEU A 261 -22.61 -6.04 -33.64
N PRO A 262 -22.35 -6.76 -34.76
CA PRO A 262 -23.03 -8.02 -35.06
C PRO A 262 -22.75 -9.13 -34.03
N ARG A 263 -21.66 -9.01 -33.29
CA ARG A 263 -21.18 -10.02 -32.34
C ARG A 263 -21.28 -9.57 -30.88
N LEU A 264 -21.77 -8.36 -30.61
CA LEU A 264 -21.76 -7.76 -29.27
C LEU A 264 -22.47 -8.63 -28.22
N TRP A 265 -23.49 -9.41 -28.61
CA TRP A 265 -24.17 -10.35 -27.73
C TRP A 265 -23.23 -11.37 -27.06
N GLN A 266 -22.10 -11.68 -27.67
CA GLN A 266 -21.08 -12.62 -27.13
C GLN A 266 -20.37 -12.07 -25.90
N VAL A 267 -20.39 -10.78 -25.67
CA VAL A 267 -19.91 -10.20 -24.42
C VAL A 267 -20.75 -10.71 -23.25
N HIS A 268 -22.08 -10.86 -23.46
CA HIS A 268 -23.03 -11.21 -22.42
C HIS A 268 -23.41 -12.71 -22.38
N VAL A 269 -23.32 -13.41 -23.50
CA VAL A 269 -23.78 -14.80 -23.65
C VAL A 269 -22.62 -15.70 -24.03
N ASP A 270 -22.48 -16.82 -23.32
CA ASP A 270 -21.46 -17.82 -23.63
C ASP A 270 -21.76 -18.55 -24.94
N SER A 271 -20.77 -18.62 -25.81
CA SER A 271 -20.78 -19.32 -27.08
C SER A 271 -19.38 -19.84 -27.42
N ASP A 272 -19.26 -20.65 -28.46
CA ASP A 272 -17.98 -21.21 -28.89
C ASP A 272 -16.95 -20.17 -29.32
N THR A 273 -17.36 -18.91 -29.58
CA THR A 273 -16.51 -17.81 -30.02
C THR A 273 -16.55 -16.59 -29.06
N SER A 274 -17.24 -16.70 -27.92
CA SER A 274 -17.35 -15.59 -26.96
C SER A 274 -16.03 -15.29 -26.26
N THR A 275 -15.20 -16.29 -26.03
CA THR A 275 -13.91 -16.16 -25.35
C THR A 275 -12.97 -15.21 -26.08
N GLU A 276 -12.78 -15.41 -27.38
CA GLU A 276 -11.92 -14.54 -28.21
C GLU A 276 -12.49 -13.13 -28.32
N LEU A 277 -13.80 -12.97 -28.52
CA LEU A 277 -14.43 -11.67 -28.59
C LEU A 277 -14.29 -10.89 -27.29
N ARG A 278 -14.52 -11.56 -26.14
CA ARG A 278 -14.38 -10.92 -24.82
C ARG A 278 -12.94 -10.47 -24.57
N ALA A 279 -11.96 -11.31 -24.89
CA ALA A 279 -10.56 -10.94 -24.80
C ALA A 279 -10.26 -9.67 -25.63
N ASP A 280 -10.72 -9.61 -26.88
CA ASP A 280 -10.59 -8.45 -27.75
C ASP A 280 -11.35 -7.21 -27.23
N PHE A 281 -12.56 -7.41 -26.67
CA PHE A 281 -13.40 -6.34 -26.13
C PHE A 281 -12.73 -5.68 -24.92
N PHE A 282 -12.36 -6.44 -23.90
CA PHE A 282 -11.75 -5.89 -22.69
C PHE A 282 -10.35 -5.36 -22.95
N ARG A 283 -9.56 -6.01 -23.83
CA ARG A 283 -8.28 -5.45 -24.26
C ARG A 283 -8.47 -4.08 -24.95
N THR A 284 -9.54 -3.90 -25.74
CA THR A 284 -9.83 -2.60 -26.35
C THR A 284 -10.13 -1.54 -25.27
N LEU A 285 -10.86 -1.88 -24.23
CA LEU A 285 -11.12 -0.98 -23.10
C LEU A 285 -9.84 -0.60 -22.36
N THR A 286 -8.94 -1.57 -22.10
CA THR A 286 -7.62 -1.29 -21.49
C THR A 286 -6.81 -0.30 -22.35
N GLU A 287 -6.71 -0.54 -23.65
CA GLU A 287 -6.00 0.33 -24.57
C GLU A 287 -6.60 1.75 -24.64
N LEU A 288 -7.92 1.87 -24.60
CA LEU A 288 -8.60 3.17 -24.56
C LEU A 288 -8.35 3.92 -23.25
N TYR A 289 -8.42 3.23 -22.13
CA TYR A 289 -8.08 3.79 -20.83
C TYR A 289 -6.64 4.31 -20.82
N GLU A 290 -5.70 3.52 -21.29
CA GLU A 290 -4.29 3.90 -21.35
C GLU A 290 -4.05 5.13 -22.21
N GLU A 291 -4.60 5.16 -23.43
CA GLU A 291 -4.37 6.24 -24.41
C GLU A 291 -5.17 7.50 -24.10
N ARG A 292 -6.37 7.38 -23.53
CA ARG A 292 -7.33 8.48 -23.41
C ARG A 292 -7.44 9.06 -22.00
N PHE A 293 -7.00 8.29 -21.01
CA PHE A 293 -6.96 8.75 -19.62
C PHE A 293 -5.52 8.81 -19.09
N ALA A 294 -4.85 7.69 -18.87
CA ALA A 294 -3.54 7.66 -18.22
C ALA A 294 -2.49 8.52 -18.97
N ALA A 295 -2.37 8.35 -20.29
CA ALA A 295 -1.47 9.15 -21.11
C ALA A 295 -1.85 10.64 -21.13
N VAL A 296 -3.14 10.98 -21.11
CA VAL A 296 -3.62 12.37 -21.07
C VAL A 296 -3.23 13.04 -19.75
N MET A 297 -3.45 12.35 -18.63
CA MET A 297 -3.07 12.81 -17.29
C MET A 297 -1.57 13.07 -17.19
N GLN A 298 -0.74 12.10 -17.59
CA GLN A 298 0.71 12.20 -17.56
C GLN A 298 1.22 13.34 -18.47
N GLN A 299 0.73 13.45 -19.70
CA GLN A 299 1.11 14.53 -20.61
C GLN A 299 0.70 15.92 -20.08
N TRP A 300 -0.46 16.02 -19.43
CA TRP A 300 -0.88 17.26 -18.79
C TRP A 300 0.04 17.60 -17.62
N ALA A 301 0.32 16.65 -16.72
CA ALA A 301 1.21 16.85 -15.58
C ALA A 301 2.61 17.30 -16.03
N ALA A 302 3.17 16.66 -17.07
CA ALA A 302 4.45 17.04 -17.65
C ALA A 302 4.44 18.48 -18.21
N ARG A 303 3.36 18.90 -18.90
CA ARG A 303 3.22 20.30 -19.38
C ARG A 303 3.12 21.31 -18.24
N ARG A 304 2.54 20.90 -17.10
CA ARG A 304 2.42 21.74 -15.89
C ARG A 304 3.69 21.70 -15.02
N GLY A 305 4.67 20.83 -15.35
CA GLY A 305 5.94 20.71 -14.62
C GLY A 305 5.85 19.95 -13.31
N VAL A 306 4.84 19.07 -13.15
CA VAL A 306 4.64 18.21 -12.00
C VAL A 306 4.67 16.74 -12.40
N ARG A 307 4.94 15.84 -11.47
CA ARG A 307 4.92 14.39 -11.70
C ARG A 307 3.50 13.83 -11.53
N PHE A 308 3.15 12.84 -12.32
CA PHE A 308 1.88 12.12 -12.20
C PHE A 308 2.09 10.79 -11.48
N ARG A 309 1.38 10.60 -10.36
CA ARG A 309 1.33 9.35 -9.60
C ARG A 309 -0.05 8.72 -9.71
N ILE A 310 -0.11 7.39 -9.90
CA ILE A 310 -1.35 6.65 -10.08
C ILE A 310 -1.31 5.30 -9.41
N GLN A 311 -2.46 4.87 -8.89
CA GLN A 311 -2.78 3.48 -8.57
C GLN A 311 -3.42 2.85 -9.82
N GLY A 312 -2.61 2.11 -10.61
CA GLY A 312 -2.98 1.59 -11.93
C GLY A 312 -3.65 0.21 -11.86
N TYR A 313 -4.71 0.07 -11.06
CA TYR A 313 -5.52 -1.15 -10.92
C TYR A 313 -6.99 -0.80 -10.64
N GLY A 314 -7.87 -1.79 -10.80
CA GLY A 314 -9.31 -1.65 -10.59
C GLY A 314 -10.11 -1.61 -11.89
N GLN A 315 -11.17 -0.81 -11.91
CA GLN A 315 -12.10 -0.63 -13.04
C GLN A 315 -12.07 0.83 -13.50
N PRO A 316 -11.66 1.15 -14.73
CA PRO A 316 -11.39 0.34 -15.95
C PRO A 316 -10.34 -0.76 -15.81
N PRO A 317 -10.33 -1.73 -16.75
CA PRO A 317 -9.41 -2.87 -16.70
C PRO A 317 -7.96 -2.42 -16.99
N ALA A 318 -7.31 -1.88 -15.97
CA ALA A 318 -5.92 -1.46 -16.04
C ALA A 318 -4.98 -2.68 -16.01
N SER A 319 -3.94 -2.68 -16.86
CA SER A 319 -2.91 -3.71 -16.93
C SER A 319 -1.58 -3.21 -16.35
N ILE A 320 -0.57 -4.08 -16.26
CA ILE A 320 0.82 -3.72 -15.92
C ILE A 320 1.32 -2.59 -16.83
N SER A 321 1.00 -2.67 -18.13
CA SER A 321 1.36 -1.66 -19.13
C SER A 321 0.79 -0.26 -18.86
N SER A 322 -0.29 -0.15 -18.10
CA SER A 322 -0.90 1.15 -17.79
C SER A 322 0.05 2.07 -17.02
N TYR A 323 0.95 1.50 -16.22
CA TYR A 323 1.95 2.26 -15.47
C TYR A 323 3.05 2.91 -16.33
N ARG A 324 3.17 2.53 -17.62
CA ARG A 324 4.12 3.23 -18.55
C ARG A 324 3.78 4.70 -18.74
N PHE A 325 2.57 5.11 -18.37
CA PHE A 325 2.08 6.49 -18.39
C PHE A 325 2.09 7.18 -17.02
N ALA A 326 2.82 6.63 -16.06
CA ALA A 326 3.02 7.23 -14.75
C ALA A 326 4.47 7.73 -14.60
N ASP A 327 4.66 8.82 -13.86
CA ASP A 327 6.00 9.25 -13.43
C ASP A 327 6.37 8.60 -12.09
N LEU A 328 5.35 8.30 -11.28
CA LEU A 328 5.44 7.57 -10.03
C LEU A 328 4.36 6.49 -9.99
N VAL A 329 4.75 5.28 -9.67
CA VAL A 329 3.84 4.13 -9.57
C VAL A 329 3.46 3.88 -8.12
N GLU A 330 2.20 3.54 -7.87
CA GLU A 330 1.70 3.22 -6.54
C GLU A 330 0.84 1.97 -6.55
N GLY A 331 0.97 1.15 -5.51
CA GLY A 331 0.14 -0.01 -5.25
C GLY A 331 -0.48 0.06 -3.86
N GLU A 332 -1.14 -1.01 -3.44
CA GLU A 332 -1.65 -1.23 -2.09
C GLU A 332 -1.69 -2.72 -1.74
N GLY A 333 -2.07 -3.02 -0.51
CA GLY A 333 -2.30 -4.40 -0.06
C GLY A 333 -1.03 -5.08 0.44
N TRP A 334 -1.21 -5.81 1.53
CA TRP A 334 -0.17 -6.55 2.22
C TRP A 334 -0.37 -8.07 2.06
N GLY A 335 0.63 -8.85 2.40
CA GLY A 335 0.72 -10.29 2.20
C GLY A 335 1.87 -10.62 1.26
N TRP A 336 3.11 -10.66 1.78
CA TRP A 336 4.31 -10.76 0.94
C TRP A 336 4.38 -12.02 0.07
N THR A 337 3.66 -13.08 0.42
CA THR A 337 3.54 -14.30 -0.40
C THR A 337 2.40 -14.25 -1.40
N ASP A 338 1.45 -13.33 -1.23
CA ASP A 338 0.24 -13.22 -2.03
C ASP A 338 0.49 -12.39 -3.30
N LEU A 339 -0.39 -12.51 -4.27
CA LEU A 339 -0.45 -11.58 -5.38
C LEU A 339 -1.27 -10.36 -4.99
N THR A 340 -0.59 -9.23 -4.75
CA THR A 340 -1.20 -7.96 -4.30
C THR A 340 -1.10 -6.88 -5.36
N GLN A 341 -1.85 -5.78 -5.18
CA GLN A 341 -1.71 -4.59 -6.01
C GLN A 341 -0.35 -3.91 -5.79
N ALA A 342 0.26 -4.04 -4.60
CA ALA A 342 1.64 -3.61 -4.38
C ALA A 342 2.60 -4.33 -5.31
N ARG A 343 2.46 -5.67 -5.46
CA ARG A 343 3.30 -6.44 -6.39
C ARG A 343 3.03 -6.13 -7.86
N TRP A 344 1.80 -5.77 -8.20
CA TRP A 344 1.43 -5.29 -9.51
C TRP A 344 2.20 -4.02 -9.88
N ALA A 345 2.20 -3.03 -8.98
CA ALA A 345 2.91 -1.76 -9.16
C ALA A 345 4.43 -1.91 -9.17
N THR A 346 5.01 -2.72 -8.26
CA THR A 346 6.47 -2.93 -8.21
C THR A 346 6.99 -3.66 -9.43
N SER A 347 6.24 -4.64 -9.95
CA SER A 347 6.58 -5.30 -11.22
C SER A 347 6.62 -4.30 -12.39
N ALA A 348 5.65 -3.39 -12.46
CA ALA A 348 5.66 -2.31 -13.46
C ALA A 348 6.83 -1.35 -13.24
N ALA A 349 7.14 -0.98 -11.99
CA ALA A 349 8.30 -0.14 -11.67
C ALA A 349 9.60 -0.78 -12.19
N HIS A 350 9.78 -2.07 -11.95
CA HIS A 350 10.94 -2.81 -12.44
C HIS A 350 10.97 -2.88 -13.96
N LEU A 351 9.82 -3.14 -14.60
CA LEU A 351 9.71 -3.28 -16.06
C LEU A 351 10.03 -1.97 -16.79
N TYR A 352 9.51 -0.85 -16.32
CA TYR A 352 9.65 0.47 -16.96
C TYR A 352 10.79 1.33 -16.39
N GLY A 353 11.56 0.81 -15.42
CA GLY A 353 12.75 1.47 -14.90
C GLY A 353 12.48 2.59 -13.91
N HIS A 354 11.34 2.56 -13.21
CA HIS A 354 11.07 3.46 -12.09
C HIS A 354 11.85 3.01 -10.86
N GLN A 355 12.64 3.91 -10.30
CA GLN A 355 13.45 3.62 -9.11
C GLN A 355 12.61 3.62 -7.83
N VAL A 356 11.53 4.41 -7.81
CA VAL A 356 10.63 4.57 -6.67
C VAL A 356 9.28 3.95 -7.00
N CYS A 357 8.85 3.03 -6.14
CA CYS A 357 7.49 2.52 -6.11
C CYS A 357 6.88 2.80 -4.74
N SER A 358 5.81 3.58 -4.71
CA SER A 358 5.08 3.85 -3.47
C SER A 358 3.97 2.83 -3.23
N SER A 359 3.50 2.80 -1.99
CA SER A 359 2.25 2.13 -1.66
C SER A 359 1.38 3.03 -0.80
N GLU A 360 0.07 2.96 -1.02
CA GLU A 360 -0.90 3.27 0.00
C GLU A 360 -0.74 2.24 1.11
N THR A 361 -0.36 2.71 2.30
CA THR A 361 0.04 1.85 3.42
C THR A 361 -0.79 2.18 4.64
N TRP A 362 -1.10 1.18 5.46
CA TRP A 362 -1.85 1.33 6.72
C TRP A 362 -3.31 1.77 6.53
N THR A 363 -3.91 1.41 5.41
CA THR A 363 -5.25 1.85 5.01
C THR A 363 -6.34 1.34 5.95
N TRP A 364 -6.35 0.05 6.27
CA TRP A 364 -7.40 -0.63 7.01
C TRP A 364 -6.97 -0.97 8.44
N ASN A 365 -6.23 -0.07 9.07
CA ASN A 365 -5.73 -0.30 10.42
C ASN A 365 -6.81 -0.11 11.48
N HIS A 366 -7.48 -1.18 11.78
CA HIS A 366 -8.28 -1.39 12.98
C HIS A 366 -9.53 -0.51 13.13
N SER A 367 -10.55 -1.13 13.63
CA SER A 367 -11.69 -0.49 14.28
C SER A 367 -11.52 -0.61 15.80
N PRO A 368 -11.60 0.47 16.57
CA PRO A 368 -11.77 1.88 16.16
C PRO A 368 -10.48 2.50 15.55
N SER A 369 -10.64 3.64 14.85
CA SER A 369 -9.58 4.27 14.04
C SER A 369 -8.27 4.57 14.77
N PHE A 370 -8.29 4.90 16.05
CA PHE A 370 -7.10 5.23 16.85
C PHE A 370 -6.48 4.02 17.58
N ARG A 371 -6.76 2.79 17.13
CA ARG A 371 -6.21 1.58 17.75
C ARG A 371 -4.81 1.23 17.23
N THR A 372 -4.43 1.73 16.07
CA THR A 372 -3.14 1.43 15.43
C THR A 372 -1.95 1.76 16.30
N THR A 373 -1.02 0.82 16.42
CA THR A 373 0.21 0.95 17.19
C THR A 373 1.42 1.13 16.26
N PRO A 374 2.55 1.66 16.75
CA PRO A 374 3.79 1.71 15.97
C PRO A 374 4.27 0.32 15.50
N LEU A 375 3.99 -0.74 16.25
CA LEU A 375 4.31 -2.12 15.85
C LEU A 375 3.48 -2.58 14.66
N ASP A 376 2.18 -2.23 14.60
CA ASP A 376 1.34 -2.49 13.44
C ASP A 376 1.89 -1.79 12.19
N LEU A 377 2.26 -0.51 12.32
CA LEU A 377 2.84 0.28 11.24
C LEU A 377 4.16 -0.33 10.75
N GLN A 378 5.02 -0.78 11.66
CA GLN A 378 6.28 -1.43 11.32
C GLN A 378 6.08 -2.76 10.61
N GLY A 379 5.22 -3.62 11.14
CA GLY A 379 4.97 -4.96 10.60
C GLY A 379 4.39 -4.93 9.19
N GLU A 380 3.38 -4.07 8.94
CA GLU A 380 2.81 -3.88 7.60
C GLU A 380 3.83 -3.28 6.62
N ALA A 381 4.63 -2.30 7.08
CA ALA A 381 5.68 -1.71 6.25
C ALA A 381 6.73 -2.74 5.81
N HIS A 382 7.13 -3.68 6.66
CA HIS A 382 8.04 -4.77 6.28
C HIS A 382 7.44 -5.64 5.18
N ASP A 383 6.16 -5.95 5.28
CA ASP A 383 5.46 -6.74 4.28
C ASP A 383 5.43 -6.05 2.90
N HIS A 384 5.17 -4.73 2.89
CA HIS A 384 5.24 -3.93 1.66
C HIS A 384 6.67 -3.85 1.09
N LEU A 385 7.69 -3.68 1.94
CA LEU A 385 9.11 -3.70 1.49
C LEU A 385 9.47 -5.03 0.84
N LEU A 386 9.02 -6.15 1.41
CA LEU A 386 9.22 -7.47 0.83
C LEU A 386 8.58 -7.61 -0.56
N GLN A 387 7.55 -6.85 -0.86
CA GLN A 387 6.93 -6.81 -2.18
C GLN A 387 7.66 -5.89 -3.17
N GLY A 388 8.75 -5.22 -2.74
CA GLY A 388 9.54 -4.31 -3.56
C GLY A 388 9.12 -2.84 -3.45
N VAL A 389 8.10 -2.51 -2.64
CA VAL A 389 7.77 -1.12 -2.29
C VAL A 389 8.96 -0.49 -1.57
N ASN A 390 9.23 0.78 -1.86
CA ASN A 390 10.34 1.51 -1.27
C ASN A 390 10.01 2.98 -0.94
N GLN A 391 8.72 3.31 -0.91
CA GLN A 391 8.18 4.59 -0.44
C GLN A 391 6.79 4.36 0.14
N PHE A 392 6.52 4.86 1.35
CA PHE A 392 5.21 4.73 2.01
C PHE A 392 4.40 6.01 1.88
N ILE A 393 3.11 5.87 1.59
CA ILE A 393 2.10 6.93 1.70
C ILE A 393 1.09 6.45 2.74
N GLY A 394 1.28 6.90 3.98
CA GLY A 394 0.41 6.49 5.08
C GLY A 394 -1.02 7.00 4.92
N HIS A 395 -1.99 6.15 5.17
CA HIS A 395 -3.42 6.43 4.96
C HIS A 395 -4.18 6.44 6.30
N GLY A 396 -4.27 7.50 7.17
CA GLY A 396 -3.41 8.67 7.07
C GLY A 396 -3.66 9.62 8.24
N TRP A 397 -3.50 10.88 7.96
CA TRP A 397 -3.66 11.96 8.92
C TRP A 397 -5.02 12.65 8.72
N PRO A 398 -5.97 12.52 9.65
CA PRO A 398 -7.24 13.24 9.57
C PRO A 398 -7.09 14.66 10.13
N TYR A 399 -7.19 15.69 9.26
CA TYR A 399 -7.29 17.07 9.69
C TYR A 399 -8.41 17.22 10.74
N THR A 400 -8.14 17.97 11.79
CA THR A 400 -9.14 18.24 12.84
C THR A 400 -9.29 19.73 13.07
N ALA A 401 -10.50 20.24 12.90
CA ALA A 401 -10.78 21.63 13.16
C ALA A 401 -10.51 21.99 14.64
N PRO A 402 -9.97 23.17 14.96
CA PRO A 402 -9.61 23.56 16.34
C PRO A 402 -10.79 23.57 17.33
N ASP A 403 -12.01 23.70 16.82
CA ASP A 403 -13.25 23.71 17.60
C ASP A 403 -13.97 22.36 17.60
N ALA A 404 -13.35 21.30 17.06
CA ALA A 404 -13.94 19.97 17.05
C ALA A 404 -14.02 19.40 18.47
N GLU A 405 -15.21 18.98 18.87
CA GLU A 405 -15.46 18.36 20.17
C GLU A 405 -15.00 16.88 20.21
N GLY A 406 -14.74 16.37 21.41
CA GLY A 406 -14.32 14.99 21.66
C GLY A 406 -12.92 14.69 21.10
N VAL A 407 -12.73 13.49 20.55
CA VAL A 407 -11.46 13.06 19.96
C VAL A 407 -11.15 13.72 18.61
N GLY A 408 -12.03 14.58 18.11
CA GLY A 408 -11.85 15.27 16.83
C GLY A 408 -12.33 14.47 15.62
N PHE A 409 -11.77 14.79 14.45
CA PHE A 409 -12.18 14.15 13.19
C PHE A 409 -11.43 12.85 12.96
N MET A 410 -12.05 11.92 12.25
CA MET A 410 -11.44 10.67 11.81
C MET A 410 -12.06 10.21 10.51
N PHE A 411 -11.30 9.46 9.73
CA PHE A 411 -11.78 8.80 8.53
C PHE A 411 -11.94 7.31 8.82
N TYR A 412 -13.18 6.78 8.69
CA TYR A 412 -13.50 5.43 9.13
C TYR A 412 -12.73 4.32 8.39
N ALA A 413 -12.30 4.58 7.14
CA ALA A 413 -11.56 3.64 6.30
C ALA A 413 -10.04 3.77 6.48
N SER A 414 -9.60 4.47 7.52
CA SER A 414 -8.20 4.80 7.73
C SER A 414 -7.86 4.68 9.20
N GLY A 415 -6.71 4.12 9.49
CA GLY A 415 -6.08 4.30 10.80
C GLY A 415 -5.81 5.79 11.02
N ALA A 416 -5.95 6.25 12.25
CA ALA A 416 -5.52 7.58 12.63
C ALA A 416 -4.22 7.47 13.43
N TYR A 417 -3.13 7.98 12.87
CA TYR A 417 -1.80 7.97 13.50
C TYR A 417 -1.18 9.36 13.42
N ASP A 418 -1.91 10.30 13.96
CA ASP A 418 -1.54 11.70 14.13
C ASP A 418 -1.07 12.01 15.57
N ASP A 419 -0.74 13.27 15.81
CA ASP A 419 -0.19 13.76 17.09
C ASP A 419 -1.18 13.74 18.26
N ARG A 420 -2.45 13.39 18.03
CA ARG A 420 -3.43 13.15 19.10
C ARG A 420 -3.18 11.84 19.84
N ASN A 421 -2.56 10.86 19.19
CA ASN A 421 -2.16 9.62 19.85
C ASN A 421 -1.06 9.88 20.88
N PRO A 422 -1.21 9.43 22.14
CA PRO A 422 -0.19 9.60 23.16
C PRO A 422 1.18 9.02 22.79
N TRP A 423 1.22 7.96 22.00
CA TRP A 423 2.45 7.32 21.54
C TRP A 423 3.18 8.10 20.44
N TYR A 424 2.51 9.04 19.76
CA TYR A 424 3.08 9.75 18.61
C TYR A 424 4.37 10.51 18.96
N GLY A 425 4.31 11.39 19.96
CA GLY A 425 5.47 12.18 20.41
C GLY A 425 6.69 11.32 20.75
N PRO A 426 6.53 10.27 21.57
CA PRO A 426 7.63 9.38 21.94
C PRO A 426 8.25 8.59 20.80
N ALA A 427 7.45 8.05 19.86
CA ALA A 427 7.88 7.00 18.94
C ALA A 427 7.93 7.39 17.46
N MET A 428 7.11 8.35 17.00
CA MET A 428 6.90 8.56 15.57
C MET A 428 8.18 8.94 14.81
N LEU A 429 9.01 9.82 15.38
CA LEU A 429 10.28 10.22 14.75
C LEU A 429 11.23 9.04 14.58
N ALA A 430 11.35 8.19 15.59
CA ALA A 430 12.21 7.01 15.54
C ALA A 430 11.69 5.99 14.50
N LEU A 431 10.38 5.74 14.48
CA LEU A 431 9.74 4.86 13.49
C LEU A 431 9.94 5.38 12.05
N THR A 432 9.68 6.66 11.80
CA THR A 432 9.83 7.23 10.45
C THR A 432 11.29 7.28 9.99
N THR A 433 12.24 7.44 10.93
CA THR A 433 13.67 7.36 10.63
C THR A 433 14.09 5.93 10.28
N TYR A 434 13.64 4.94 11.07
CA TYR A 434 13.84 3.52 10.78
C TYR A 434 13.32 3.13 9.39
N LEU A 435 12.05 3.44 9.10
CA LEU A 435 11.43 3.14 7.80
C LEU A 435 12.11 3.90 6.66
N GLY A 436 12.50 5.14 6.89
CA GLY A 436 13.22 5.96 5.92
C GLY A 436 14.57 5.36 5.54
N ARG A 437 15.33 4.76 6.48
CA ARG A 437 16.58 4.05 6.19
C ARG A 437 16.34 2.80 5.35
N LEU A 438 15.33 2.00 5.69
CA LEU A 438 14.96 0.84 4.88
C LEU A 438 14.58 1.25 3.45
N CYS A 439 13.74 2.28 3.29
CA CYS A 439 13.40 2.82 1.98
C CYS A 439 14.64 3.35 1.23
N ALA A 440 15.55 4.04 1.92
CA ALA A 440 16.77 4.57 1.30
C ALA A 440 17.64 3.47 0.69
N VAL A 441 17.77 2.35 1.38
CA VAL A 441 18.50 1.17 0.88
C VAL A 441 17.75 0.51 -0.28
N MET A 442 16.44 0.30 -0.12
CA MET A 442 15.61 -0.36 -1.13
C MET A 442 15.39 0.48 -2.41
N GLN A 443 15.75 1.76 -2.40
CA GLN A 443 15.81 2.61 -3.60
C GLN A 443 17.17 2.55 -4.33
N GLN A 444 18.17 1.81 -3.82
CA GLN A 444 19.49 1.72 -4.45
C GLN A 444 19.59 0.48 -5.34
N GLY A 445 20.45 0.56 -6.37
CA GLY A 445 20.72 -0.55 -7.26
C GLY A 445 19.52 -1.06 -8.05
N ASP A 446 19.63 -2.27 -8.57
CA ASP A 446 18.62 -2.94 -9.38
C ASP A 446 17.92 -4.05 -8.58
N PRO A 447 16.60 -4.24 -8.72
CA PRO A 447 15.89 -5.35 -8.10
C PRO A 447 16.32 -6.68 -8.74
N VAL A 448 16.40 -7.71 -7.93
CA VAL A 448 16.70 -9.08 -8.38
C VAL A 448 15.46 -9.94 -8.28
N ALA A 449 14.87 -10.27 -9.44
CA ALA A 449 13.74 -11.18 -9.57
C ALA A 449 14.04 -12.16 -10.70
N ASP A 450 14.40 -13.39 -10.35
CA ASP A 450 14.80 -14.41 -11.33
C ASP A 450 13.61 -14.95 -12.14
N VAL A 451 12.41 -14.88 -11.57
CA VAL A 451 11.18 -15.42 -12.16
C VAL A 451 10.36 -14.28 -12.75
N THR A 452 9.97 -14.42 -14.00
CA THR A 452 9.02 -13.54 -14.65
C THR A 452 7.71 -14.31 -14.85
N ILE A 453 6.59 -13.81 -14.37
CA ILE A 453 5.27 -14.40 -14.60
C ILE A 453 4.58 -13.59 -15.70
N LEU A 454 4.41 -14.22 -16.86
CA LEU A 454 3.54 -13.67 -17.91
C LEU A 454 2.09 -13.91 -17.50
N ILE A 455 1.39 -12.82 -17.15
CA ILE A 455 -0.01 -12.92 -16.74
C ILE A 455 -0.89 -13.34 -17.93
N PRO A 456 -1.87 -14.25 -17.74
CA PRO A 456 -2.77 -14.68 -18.80
C PRO A 456 -3.87 -13.63 -19.07
N SER A 457 -3.46 -12.44 -19.54
CA SER A 457 -4.35 -11.27 -19.70
C SER A 457 -5.53 -11.58 -20.64
N GLN A 458 -5.31 -12.38 -21.69
CA GLN A 458 -6.35 -12.73 -22.65
C GLN A 458 -7.40 -13.67 -22.01
N ASP A 459 -6.94 -14.65 -21.25
CA ASP A 459 -7.83 -15.58 -20.54
C ASP A 459 -8.60 -14.85 -19.43
N ALA A 460 -7.91 -13.99 -18.66
CA ALA A 460 -8.53 -13.16 -17.65
C ALA A 460 -9.60 -12.23 -18.25
N ALA A 461 -9.29 -11.55 -19.34
CA ALA A 461 -10.24 -10.71 -20.07
C ALA A 461 -11.45 -11.51 -20.58
N ALA A 462 -11.23 -12.72 -21.04
CA ALA A 462 -12.31 -13.58 -21.55
C ALA A 462 -13.33 -14.01 -20.47
N THR A 463 -12.93 -13.98 -19.19
CA THR A 463 -13.79 -14.37 -18.05
C THR A 463 -14.46 -13.19 -17.35
N MET A 464 -14.25 -11.96 -17.80
CA MET A 464 -14.71 -10.71 -17.17
C MET A 464 -16.20 -10.30 -17.36
N PRO A 465 -17.20 -11.12 -17.72
CA PRO A 465 -18.57 -10.67 -17.82
C PRO A 465 -19.11 -10.27 -16.43
N GLY A 466 -19.32 -8.97 -16.24
CA GLY A 466 -19.84 -8.38 -14.99
C GLY A 466 -18.81 -7.94 -13.96
N SER A 467 -17.52 -8.10 -14.24
CA SER A 467 -16.45 -7.47 -13.47
C SER A 467 -15.33 -7.08 -14.43
N ILE A 468 -15.03 -5.80 -14.55
CA ILE A 468 -13.98 -5.28 -15.44
C ILE A 468 -12.65 -5.02 -14.71
N ASP A 469 -12.40 -5.75 -13.63
CA ASP A 469 -11.18 -5.68 -12.83
C ASP A 469 -10.19 -6.76 -13.28
N LEU A 470 -9.27 -6.37 -14.16
CA LEU A 470 -8.27 -7.29 -14.72
C LEU A 470 -7.36 -7.91 -13.65
N TRP A 471 -6.93 -7.12 -12.67
CA TRP A 471 -6.07 -7.62 -11.60
C TRP A 471 -6.74 -8.76 -10.81
N ARG A 472 -8.02 -8.60 -10.49
CA ARG A 472 -8.81 -9.61 -9.77
C ARG A 472 -8.91 -10.91 -10.56
N GLU A 473 -9.18 -10.81 -11.87
CA GLU A 473 -9.29 -11.98 -12.73
C GLU A 473 -7.91 -12.66 -12.92
N VAL A 474 -6.85 -11.90 -13.12
CA VAL A 474 -5.47 -12.42 -13.19
C VAL A 474 -5.08 -13.16 -11.91
N ARG A 475 -5.45 -12.62 -10.74
CA ARG A 475 -5.19 -13.28 -9.45
C ARG A 475 -5.83 -14.67 -9.37
N ALA A 476 -7.01 -14.87 -9.96
CA ALA A 476 -7.67 -16.16 -10.02
C ALA A 476 -6.89 -17.20 -10.86
N TYR A 477 -6.17 -16.77 -11.90
CA TYR A 477 -5.33 -17.64 -12.74
C TYR A 477 -3.95 -17.91 -12.13
N VAL A 478 -3.27 -16.87 -11.67
CA VAL A 478 -1.93 -16.97 -11.06
C VAL A 478 -2.01 -17.72 -9.73
N GLY A 479 -2.87 -17.27 -8.83
CA GLY A 479 -3.10 -17.86 -7.50
C GLY A 479 -1.99 -17.54 -6.50
N ASP A 480 -2.39 -17.31 -5.26
CA ASP A 480 -1.46 -17.02 -4.16
C ASP A 480 -0.59 -18.25 -3.81
N ASP A 481 -1.05 -19.46 -4.10
CA ASP A 481 -0.28 -20.70 -3.94
C ASP A 481 0.94 -20.78 -4.87
N LEU A 482 0.85 -20.24 -6.10
CA LEU A 482 1.98 -20.20 -7.02
C LEU A 482 3.02 -19.19 -6.56
N THR A 483 2.58 -17.97 -6.19
CA THR A 483 3.47 -16.92 -5.71
C THR A 483 4.15 -17.29 -4.39
N ALA A 484 3.40 -17.89 -3.45
CA ALA A 484 3.94 -18.42 -2.21
C ALA A 484 4.97 -19.53 -2.47
N ALA A 485 4.71 -20.46 -3.40
CA ALA A 485 5.66 -21.53 -3.74
C ALA A 485 6.98 -20.96 -4.30
N ILE A 486 6.95 -19.89 -5.07
CA ILE A 486 8.14 -19.20 -5.56
C ILE A 486 8.91 -18.59 -4.38
N ARG A 487 8.25 -17.72 -3.61
CA ARG A 487 8.91 -16.89 -2.61
C ARG A 487 9.43 -17.68 -1.41
N THR A 488 8.65 -18.62 -0.89
CA THR A 488 9.06 -19.44 0.27
C THR A 488 10.17 -20.46 -0.04
N ASN A 489 10.47 -20.68 -1.33
CA ASN A 489 11.58 -21.52 -1.77
C ASN A 489 12.81 -20.71 -2.25
N GLY A 490 12.82 -19.39 -2.04
CA GLY A 490 14.02 -18.56 -2.19
C GLY A 490 14.18 -17.89 -3.54
N TRP A 491 13.11 -17.71 -4.32
CA TRP A 491 13.09 -16.87 -5.51
C TRP A 491 12.20 -15.66 -5.30
N ASP A 492 12.43 -14.61 -6.07
CA ASP A 492 11.51 -13.50 -6.24
C ASP A 492 11.00 -13.45 -7.68
N PHE A 493 9.90 -12.74 -7.93
CA PHE A 493 9.27 -12.68 -9.24
C PHE A 493 8.80 -11.29 -9.61
N ASP A 494 8.71 -11.02 -10.92
CA ASP A 494 7.99 -9.89 -11.49
C ASP A 494 6.86 -10.37 -12.40
N LEU A 495 5.81 -9.55 -12.49
CA LEU A 495 4.69 -9.76 -13.41
C LEU A 495 4.95 -8.98 -14.69
N VAL A 496 4.55 -9.55 -15.83
CA VAL A 496 4.51 -8.87 -17.13
C VAL A 496 3.24 -9.23 -17.86
N ASP A 497 2.73 -8.31 -18.68
CA ASP A 497 1.61 -8.54 -19.58
C ASP A 497 2.05 -8.74 -21.04
N ASP A 498 1.09 -8.90 -21.95
CA ASP A 498 1.37 -9.08 -23.38
C ASP A 498 2.15 -7.94 -24.04
N LEU A 499 2.16 -6.73 -23.43
CA LEU A 499 2.90 -5.59 -23.94
C LEU A 499 4.38 -5.58 -23.47
N VAL A 500 4.82 -6.59 -22.73
CA VAL A 500 6.24 -6.80 -22.43
C VAL A 500 7.13 -6.84 -23.69
N VAL A 501 6.57 -7.22 -24.83
CA VAL A 501 7.23 -7.22 -26.13
C VAL A 501 7.67 -5.82 -26.61
N GLU A 502 7.09 -4.76 -26.02
CA GLU A 502 7.40 -3.35 -26.28
C GLU A 502 8.28 -2.71 -25.19
N ALA A 503 8.49 -3.44 -24.09
CA ALA A 503 9.28 -2.96 -22.95
C ALA A 503 10.80 -3.06 -23.24
N PRO A 504 11.63 -2.34 -22.48
CA PRO A 504 13.09 -2.49 -22.57
C PRO A 504 13.53 -3.94 -22.40
N ASP A 505 14.47 -4.37 -23.22
CA ASP A 505 15.01 -5.73 -23.13
C ASP A 505 15.77 -5.90 -21.80
N ARG A 506 15.41 -6.97 -21.06
CA ARG A 506 16.04 -7.37 -19.81
C ARG A 506 16.31 -8.86 -19.85
N GLU A 507 17.43 -9.25 -19.27
CA GLU A 507 17.72 -10.68 -19.06
C GLU A 507 16.66 -11.28 -18.13
N ARG A 508 16.01 -12.36 -18.55
CA ARG A 508 15.04 -13.15 -17.80
C ARG A 508 15.51 -14.58 -17.70
N ARG A 509 15.71 -15.07 -16.48
CA ARG A 509 16.20 -16.45 -16.31
C ARG A 509 15.09 -17.47 -16.55
N VAL A 510 13.94 -17.25 -15.93
CA VAL A 510 12.79 -18.15 -16.03
C VAL A 510 11.52 -17.34 -16.30
N ILE A 511 10.74 -17.78 -17.29
CA ILE A 511 9.45 -17.20 -17.61
C ILE A 511 8.37 -18.25 -17.35
N LEU A 512 7.44 -17.95 -16.47
CA LEU A 512 6.28 -18.78 -16.15
C LEU A 512 5.05 -18.28 -16.91
N VAL A 513 4.29 -19.20 -17.49
CA VAL A 513 3.01 -18.92 -18.17
C VAL A 513 1.93 -19.77 -17.49
N PRO A 514 1.23 -19.25 -16.46
CA PRO A 514 0.23 -20.01 -15.71
C PRO A 514 -1.14 -19.99 -16.39
N GLY A 515 -1.76 -21.16 -16.56
CA GLY A 515 -3.16 -21.33 -16.92
C GLY A 515 -3.59 -20.82 -18.29
N ALA A 516 -2.65 -20.39 -19.15
CA ALA A 516 -2.97 -19.77 -20.44
C ALA A 516 -3.57 -20.75 -21.44
N THR A 517 -4.72 -20.38 -22.02
CA THR A 517 -5.36 -21.05 -23.14
C THR A 517 -5.41 -20.18 -24.40
N LEU A 518 -5.29 -18.87 -24.20
CA LEU A 518 -5.21 -17.86 -25.25
C LEU A 518 -3.86 -17.16 -25.19
N MET A 519 -3.30 -16.83 -26.35
CA MET A 519 -2.05 -16.11 -26.45
C MET A 519 -1.93 -15.40 -27.81
N PRO A 520 -1.65 -14.09 -27.84
CA PRO A 520 -1.33 -13.38 -29.07
C PRO A 520 -0.10 -13.98 -29.76
N ASP A 521 -0.10 -14.01 -31.09
CA ASP A 521 1.04 -14.54 -31.88
C ASP A 521 2.35 -13.82 -31.54
N ARG A 522 2.30 -12.50 -31.37
CA ARG A 522 3.48 -11.69 -31.03
C ARG A 522 4.04 -12.06 -29.64
N THR A 523 3.17 -12.36 -28.67
CA THR A 523 3.59 -12.82 -27.32
C THR A 523 4.23 -14.18 -27.40
N ARG A 524 3.68 -15.08 -28.25
CA ARG A 524 4.26 -16.40 -28.50
C ARG A 524 5.64 -16.30 -29.13
N GLU A 525 5.78 -15.48 -30.18
CA GLU A 525 7.06 -15.21 -30.85
C GLU A 525 8.09 -14.66 -29.85
N TRP A 526 7.70 -13.73 -29.01
CA TRP A 526 8.57 -13.20 -27.97
C TRP A 526 9.04 -14.28 -26.98
N LEU A 527 8.17 -15.17 -26.52
CA LEU A 527 8.56 -16.29 -25.65
C LEU A 527 9.55 -17.24 -26.33
N GLU A 528 9.37 -17.51 -27.62
CA GLU A 528 10.27 -18.33 -28.41
C GLU A 528 11.65 -17.65 -28.61
N GLU A 529 11.67 -16.33 -28.81
CA GLU A 529 12.88 -15.51 -28.86
C GLU A 529 13.62 -15.52 -27.51
N GLN A 530 12.89 -15.33 -26.40
CA GLN A 530 13.47 -15.40 -25.06
C GLN A 530 14.06 -16.78 -24.78
N HIS A 531 13.36 -17.86 -25.18
CA HIS A 531 13.89 -19.22 -25.07
C HIS A 531 15.17 -19.40 -25.90
N ALA A 532 15.19 -18.92 -27.14
CA ALA A 532 16.38 -18.98 -28.01
C ALA A 532 17.56 -18.14 -27.46
N ALA A 533 17.27 -17.08 -26.70
CA ALA A 533 18.26 -16.26 -25.99
C ALA A 533 18.80 -16.90 -24.72
N GLY A 534 18.20 -18.00 -24.24
CA GLY A 534 18.69 -18.77 -23.07
C GLY A 534 17.73 -18.77 -21.86
N SER A 535 16.58 -18.08 -21.94
CA SER A 535 15.56 -18.12 -20.89
C SER A 535 14.88 -19.50 -20.85
N HIS A 536 14.50 -19.95 -19.65
CA HIS A 536 13.68 -21.15 -19.46
C HIS A 536 12.20 -20.79 -19.44
N VAL A 537 11.44 -21.20 -20.47
CA VAL A 537 9.99 -20.96 -20.54
C VAL A 537 9.25 -22.17 -19.97
N LEU A 538 8.48 -21.98 -18.88
CA LEU A 538 7.70 -23.01 -18.21
C LEU A 538 6.20 -22.74 -18.36
N LEU A 539 5.47 -23.63 -19.01
CA LEU A 539 4.02 -23.58 -19.17
C LEU A 539 3.36 -24.31 -17.99
N ILE A 540 2.77 -23.56 -17.06
CA ILE A 540 2.19 -24.09 -15.83
C ILE A 540 0.70 -24.36 -16.06
N ASP A 541 0.30 -25.64 -16.19
CA ASP A 541 -1.08 -26.04 -16.49
C ASP A 541 -1.71 -25.30 -17.69
N SER A 542 -0.87 -24.79 -18.59
CA SER A 542 -1.26 -24.03 -19.79
C SER A 542 -1.45 -24.96 -21.00
N SER A 543 -2.41 -24.64 -21.86
CA SER A 543 -2.67 -25.40 -23.09
C SER A 543 -2.04 -24.78 -24.35
N VAL A 544 -1.55 -23.53 -24.27
CA VAL A 544 -0.87 -22.86 -25.40
C VAL A 544 0.39 -23.61 -25.83
N ASP A 545 0.73 -23.55 -27.13
CA ASP A 545 1.96 -24.12 -27.68
C ASP A 545 2.99 -22.99 -27.90
N VAL A 546 4.17 -23.20 -27.31
CA VAL A 546 5.35 -22.31 -27.46
C VAL A 546 6.54 -23.23 -27.77
N ALA A 547 7.26 -22.99 -28.87
CA ALA A 547 8.38 -23.82 -29.26
C ALA A 547 9.53 -23.70 -28.22
N GLY A 548 10.03 -24.86 -27.79
CA GLY A 548 11.09 -24.97 -26.79
C GLY A 548 10.63 -24.82 -25.32
N ALA A 549 9.40 -24.46 -25.06
CA ALA A 549 8.87 -24.38 -23.71
C ALA A 549 8.64 -25.75 -23.07
N ARG A 550 8.83 -25.85 -21.76
CA ARG A 550 8.59 -27.04 -20.96
C ARG A 550 7.23 -26.95 -20.27
N ARG A 551 6.40 -28.01 -20.40
CA ARG A 551 5.14 -28.14 -19.65
C ARG A 551 5.38 -28.65 -18.24
N VAL A 552 4.81 -27.99 -17.26
CA VAL A 552 4.96 -28.30 -15.84
C VAL A 552 3.60 -28.20 -15.17
N THR A 553 3.28 -29.10 -14.26
CA THR A 553 2.11 -28.94 -13.39
C THR A 553 2.41 -27.98 -12.25
N ARG A 554 1.40 -27.33 -11.71
CA ARG A 554 1.56 -26.44 -10.53
C ARG A 554 2.29 -27.14 -9.37
N ALA A 555 1.94 -28.40 -9.09
CA ALA A 555 2.61 -29.20 -8.05
C ALA A 555 4.10 -29.48 -8.34
N GLY A 556 4.50 -29.51 -9.62
CA GLY A 556 5.90 -29.74 -10.04
C GLY A 556 6.73 -28.46 -10.19
N LEU A 557 6.16 -27.28 -9.91
CA LEU A 557 6.81 -25.99 -10.16
C LEU A 557 8.16 -25.84 -9.44
N VAL A 558 8.18 -26.11 -8.14
CA VAL A 558 9.40 -25.90 -7.30
C VAL A 558 10.55 -26.79 -7.78
N ASP A 559 10.27 -28.04 -8.12
CA ASP A 559 11.30 -28.97 -8.63
C ASP A 559 11.79 -28.51 -10.01
N ALA A 560 10.88 -28.07 -10.88
CA ALA A 560 11.25 -27.54 -12.19
C ALA A 560 12.11 -26.26 -12.09
N LEU A 561 11.78 -25.36 -11.15
CA LEU A 561 12.58 -24.16 -10.88
C LEU A 561 14.00 -24.54 -10.41
N ARG A 562 14.12 -25.45 -9.44
CA ARG A 562 15.43 -25.90 -8.92
C ARG A 562 16.34 -26.50 -10.00
N GLU A 563 15.75 -27.17 -11.01
CA GLU A 563 16.52 -27.73 -12.13
C GLU A 563 17.11 -26.66 -13.05
N VAL A 564 16.47 -25.51 -13.19
CA VAL A 564 16.84 -24.49 -14.20
C VAL A 564 17.42 -23.22 -13.59
N CYS A 565 17.10 -22.91 -12.34
CA CYS A 565 17.54 -21.70 -11.65
C CYS A 565 17.75 -21.99 -10.15
N PRO A 566 18.98 -21.93 -9.63
CA PRO A 566 19.18 -22.05 -8.19
C PRO A 566 18.48 -20.90 -7.45
N PRO A 567 17.94 -21.14 -6.24
CA PRO A 567 17.34 -20.09 -5.42
C PRO A 567 18.29 -18.91 -5.20
N ASP A 568 17.74 -17.71 -5.19
CA ASP A 568 18.49 -16.48 -4.95
C ASP A 568 18.93 -16.35 -3.48
N ALA A 569 18.02 -16.65 -2.56
CA ALA A 569 18.31 -16.64 -1.12
C ALA A 569 17.58 -17.81 -0.44
N LEU A 570 18.34 -18.79 0.06
CA LEU A 570 17.79 -19.98 0.71
C LEU A 570 17.65 -19.77 2.21
N VAL A 571 16.44 -19.86 2.73
CA VAL A 571 16.10 -19.89 4.16
C VAL A 571 16.01 -21.33 4.63
N ALA A 572 16.75 -21.71 5.65
CA ALA A 572 16.74 -23.06 6.21
C ALA A 572 16.50 -23.04 7.73
N PRO A 573 15.50 -23.73 8.28
CA PRO A 573 14.46 -24.46 7.54
C PRO A 573 13.55 -23.52 6.72
N PRO A 574 12.91 -24.01 5.63
CA PRO A 574 11.96 -23.22 4.86
C PRO A 574 10.81 -22.72 5.74
N SER A 575 10.42 -21.47 5.56
CA SER A 575 9.40 -20.83 6.39
C SER A 575 8.56 -19.86 5.56
N HIS A 576 7.26 -19.83 5.82
CA HIS A 576 6.36 -18.78 5.33
C HIS A 576 6.44 -17.49 6.15
N ASP A 577 7.13 -17.53 7.28
CA ASP A 577 7.23 -16.40 8.20
C ASP A 577 8.43 -15.49 7.89
N ILE A 578 9.40 -15.98 7.10
CA ILE A 578 10.61 -15.25 6.76
C ILE A 578 10.58 -14.85 5.30
N GLY A 579 10.38 -13.55 5.08
CA GLY A 579 10.45 -12.94 3.76
C GLY A 579 11.85 -12.42 3.44
N VAL A 580 12.23 -12.51 2.16
CA VAL A 580 13.50 -11.97 1.64
C VAL A 580 13.22 -11.22 0.35
N THR A 581 13.81 -10.04 0.19
CA THR A 581 13.88 -9.34 -1.09
C THR A 581 15.30 -8.84 -1.32
N HIS A 582 15.72 -8.78 -2.58
CA HIS A 582 17.11 -8.60 -2.99
C HIS A 582 17.29 -7.45 -3.97
N ARG A 583 18.35 -6.66 -3.76
CA ARG A 583 18.81 -5.62 -4.68
C ARG A 583 20.31 -5.76 -4.95
N SER A 584 20.68 -5.70 -6.22
CA SER A 584 22.09 -5.69 -6.64
C SER A 584 22.58 -4.24 -6.75
N VAL A 585 23.63 -3.93 -6.03
CA VAL A 585 24.31 -2.63 -6.01
C VAL A 585 25.74 -2.86 -6.48
N ASP A 586 26.35 -1.91 -7.22
CA ASP A 586 27.68 -2.09 -7.80
C ASP A 586 28.72 -2.55 -6.74
N GLY A 587 29.11 -3.81 -6.87
CA GLY A 587 30.07 -4.49 -5.99
C GLY A 587 29.51 -5.02 -4.65
N ALA A 588 28.22 -4.98 -4.42
CA ALA A 588 27.58 -5.53 -3.24
C ALA A 588 26.17 -6.04 -3.53
N GLU A 589 25.71 -7.03 -2.79
CA GLU A 589 24.33 -7.52 -2.82
C GLU A 589 23.63 -7.19 -1.50
N VAL A 590 22.40 -6.69 -1.58
CA VAL A 590 21.62 -6.20 -0.43
C VAL A 590 20.35 -7.01 -0.28
N TYR A 591 20.20 -7.67 0.85
CA TYR A 591 19.04 -8.47 1.20
C TYR A 591 18.31 -7.81 2.37
N LEU A 592 17.03 -7.47 2.19
CA LEU A 592 16.13 -7.21 3.29
C LEU A 592 15.52 -8.54 3.72
N VAL A 593 15.65 -8.89 4.98
CA VAL A 593 15.09 -10.10 5.57
C VAL A 593 14.17 -9.71 6.70
N ALA A 594 12.92 -10.15 6.66
CA ALA A 594 11.94 -9.81 7.70
C ALA A 594 11.19 -11.06 8.20
N ASN A 595 10.98 -11.08 9.50
CA ASN A 595 10.04 -11.99 10.14
C ASN A 595 8.65 -11.33 10.11
N THR A 596 7.73 -11.91 9.35
CA THR A 596 6.36 -11.39 9.20
C THR A 596 5.37 -12.04 10.17
N SER A 597 5.86 -12.84 11.14
CA SER A 597 5.01 -13.59 12.05
C SER A 597 5.09 -13.10 13.51
N GLN A 598 4.11 -13.52 14.29
CA GLN A 598 4.05 -13.32 15.74
C GLN A 598 5.02 -14.19 16.55
N HIS A 599 5.87 -15.00 15.90
CA HIS A 599 6.80 -15.92 16.54
C HIS A 599 8.25 -15.51 16.30
N ARG A 600 9.09 -15.62 17.32
CA ARG A 600 10.54 -15.57 17.14
C ARG A 600 10.97 -16.68 16.19
N ARG A 601 11.84 -16.38 15.23
CA ARG A 601 12.36 -17.32 14.23
C ARG A 601 13.88 -17.40 14.26
N GLU A 602 14.38 -18.64 14.23
CA GLU A 602 15.80 -18.97 14.09
C GLU A 602 16.00 -19.70 12.78
N PHE A 603 16.90 -19.25 11.96
CA PHE A 603 17.13 -19.81 10.62
C PHE A 603 18.53 -19.46 10.11
N THR A 604 18.99 -20.21 9.10
CA THR A 604 20.19 -19.91 8.32
C THR A 604 19.77 -19.31 6.98
N LEU A 605 20.33 -18.15 6.60
CA LEU A 605 20.20 -17.58 5.27
C LEU A 605 21.46 -17.88 4.45
N THR A 606 21.27 -18.38 3.23
CA THR A 606 22.34 -18.65 2.28
C THR A 606 22.04 -17.94 0.96
N PRO A 607 22.69 -16.80 0.66
CA PRO A 607 22.64 -16.15 -0.64
C PRO A 607 23.20 -17.06 -1.76
N ARG A 608 22.65 -16.97 -2.96
CA ARG A 608 23.13 -17.72 -4.13
C ARG A 608 24.58 -17.38 -4.47
N ASP A 609 24.89 -16.10 -4.53
CA ASP A 609 26.23 -15.63 -4.76
C ASP A 609 27.04 -15.76 -3.46
N ARG A 610 27.92 -16.79 -3.44
CA ARG A 610 28.70 -17.12 -2.26
C ARG A 610 29.57 -15.94 -1.85
N ALA A 611 29.08 -15.17 -0.92
CA ALA A 611 29.78 -14.04 -0.36
C ALA A 611 31.02 -14.49 0.44
N GLU A 612 32.08 -13.70 0.36
CA GLU A 612 33.26 -13.87 1.28
C GLU A 612 32.91 -13.31 2.66
N VAL A 613 32.08 -12.26 2.71
CA VAL A 613 31.70 -11.54 3.94
C VAL A 613 30.24 -11.15 3.86
N ILE A 614 29.53 -11.28 4.96
CA ILE A 614 28.15 -10.82 5.18
C ILE A 614 28.17 -9.84 6.35
N GLU A 615 27.64 -8.66 6.13
CA GLU A 615 27.37 -7.67 7.18
C GLU A 615 25.88 -7.64 7.52
N VAL A 616 25.55 -7.48 8.79
CA VAL A 616 24.20 -7.22 9.29
C VAL A 616 24.13 -5.75 9.70
N TRP A 617 23.22 -5.02 9.08
CA TRP A 617 23.01 -3.60 9.33
C TRP A 617 21.73 -3.38 10.11
N ASP A 618 21.77 -2.50 11.11
CA ASP A 618 20.64 -2.11 11.93
C ASP A 618 20.02 -0.80 11.41
N ALA A 619 18.77 -0.84 11.01
CA ALA A 619 18.05 0.32 10.50
C ALA A 619 17.60 1.30 11.61
N HIS A 620 17.62 0.91 12.87
CA HIS A 620 17.29 1.81 13.97
C HIS A 620 18.33 2.91 14.12
N ASP A 621 19.60 2.55 14.08
CA ASP A 621 20.71 3.51 14.28
C ASP A 621 21.64 3.68 13.06
N GLY A 622 21.46 2.88 12.01
CA GLY A 622 22.28 2.91 10.80
C GLY A 622 23.68 2.28 10.97
N SER A 623 23.90 1.48 12.02
CA SER A 623 25.18 0.82 12.31
C SER A 623 25.32 -0.53 11.63
N VAL A 624 26.57 -1.05 11.60
CA VAL A 624 26.85 -2.47 11.30
C VAL A 624 26.97 -3.21 12.63
N VAL A 625 26.02 -4.07 12.92
CA VAL A 625 25.98 -4.80 14.21
C VAL A 625 26.75 -6.10 14.20
N ARG A 626 26.98 -6.67 13.01
CA ARG A 626 27.69 -7.94 12.86
C ARG A 626 28.36 -8.04 11.50
N THR A 627 29.57 -8.57 11.47
CA THR A 627 30.29 -8.96 10.25
C THR A 627 30.72 -10.42 10.37
N GLN A 628 30.40 -11.25 9.41
CA GLN A 628 30.70 -12.68 9.38
C GLN A 628 31.36 -13.06 8.07
N SER A 629 32.42 -13.88 8.12
CA SER A 629 33.00 -14.50 6.94
C SER A 629 32.29 -15.81 6.63
N GLY A 630 32.02 -16.07 5.36
CA GLY A 630 31.40 -17.32 4.91
C GLY A 630 30.17 -17.09 4.02
N PRO A 631 29.69 -18.16 3.39
CA PRO A 631 28.61 -18.06 2.38
C PRO A 631 27.22 -18.04 2.98
N SER A 632 27.05 -18.16 4.29
CA SER A 632 25.75 -18.22 4.97
C SER A 632 25.84 -17.55 6.33
N ILE A 633 24.71 -17.19 6.89
CA ILE A 633 24.59 -16.55 8.20
C ILE A 633 23.40 -17.12 8.97
N ASP A 634 23.64 -17.43 10.26
CA ASP A 634 22.58 -17.78 11.20
C ASP A 634 21.97 -16.50 11.79
N LEU A 635 20.67 -16.40 11.72
CA LEU A 635 19.89 -15.25 12.19
C LEU A 635 18.83 -15.70 13.19
N THR A 636 18.56 -14.80 14.12
CA THR A 636 17.41 -14.86 15.01
C THR A 636 16.67 -13.55 14.88
N LEU A 637 15.42 -13.59 14.45
CA LEU A 637 14.54 -12.42 14.38
C LEU A 637 13.37 -12.57 15.36
N ALA A 638 13.15 -11.53 16.14
CA ALA A 638 11.97 -11.39 16.98
C ALA A 638 10.68 -11.27 16.11
N PRO A 639 9.48 -11.36 16.68
CA PRO A 639 8.25 -11.08 15.94
C PRO A 639 8.30 -9.72 15.24
N TYR A 640 7.96 -9.69 13.94
CA TYR A 640 7.92 -8.48 13.10
C TYR A 640 9.22 -7.67 13.03
N GLU A 641 10.37 -8.31 13.30
CA GLU A 641 11.69 -7.71 13.17
C GLU A 641 12.26 -7.91 11.75
N ALA A 642 13.03 -6.91 11.27
CA ALA A 642 13.75 -7.00 10.01
C ALA A 642 15.24 -6.69 10.18
N ALA A 643 16.05 -7.21 9.28
CA ALA A 643 17.49 -6.96 9.17
C ALA A 643 17.88 -6.68 7.72
N VAL A 644 18.85 -5.80 7.52
CA VAL A 644 19.46 -5.58 6.20
C VAL A 644 20.79 -6.34 6.18
N LEU A 645 20.96 -7.23 5.21
CA LEU A 645 22.21 -7.95 5.00
C LEU A 645 22.89 -7.40 3.76
N VAL A 646 24.17 -7.10 3.89
CA VAL A 646 24.99 -6.65 2.77
C VAL A 646 26.13 -7.64 2.56
N THR A 647 26.24 -8.17 1.33
CA THR A 647 27.25 -9.17 0.99
C THR A 647 28.20 -8.63 -0.06
N GLY A 648 29.45 -9.07 -0.03
CA GLY A 648 30.45 -8.65 -1.01
C GLY A 648 31.79 -9.34 -0.84
N SER A 649 32.79 -8.95 -1.66
CA SER A 649 34.15 -9.41 -1.49
C SER A 649 34.84 -8.73 -0.32
N GLN A 650 35.85 -9.41 0.29
CA GLN A 650 36.68 -8.79 1.34
C GLN A 650 37.33 -7.48 0.87
N THR A 651 37.67 -7.38 -0.40
CA THR A 651 38.31 -6.19 -0.97
C THR A 651 37.31 -5.04 -1.04
N THR A 652 36.10 -5.27 -1.48
CA THR A 652 35.03 -4.25 -1.58
C THR A 652 34.65 -3.70 -0.21
N LEU A 653 34.42 -4.59 0.77
CA LEU A 653 33.99 -4.19 2.11
C LEU A 653 35.13 -3.62 2.96
N ARG A 654 36.42 -4.03 2.76
CA ARG A 654 37.58 -3.48 3.49
C ARG A 654 38.09 -2.16 2.93
N GLN A 655 37.93 -1.88 1.65
CA GLN A 655 38.32 -0.57 1.07
C GLN A 655 37.53 0.58 1.69
N ALA A 656 36.28 0.32 2.09
CA ALA A 656 35.44 1.27 2.77
C ALA A 656 35.76 1.49 4.26
N GLN A 657 36.57 0.59 4.89
CA GLN A 657 36.93 0.69 6.31
C GLN A 657 38.19 1.53 6.58
N GLY A 658 38.92 1.99 5.56
CA GLY A 658 40.18 2.72 5.71
C GLY A 658 41.32 1.86 6.31
N PRO A 659 42.60 2.28 6.17
CA PRO A 659 43.75 1.47 6.57
C PRO A 659 43.91 1.24 8.09
N ASP A 660 43.13 1.89 8.95
CA ASP A 660 43.30 1.85 10.41
C ASP A 660 42.19 1.14 11.19
N GLY A 661 41.22 0.49 10.51
CA GLY A 661 40.15 -0.28 11.20
C GLY A 661 39.27 0.55 12.15
N ARG A 662 39.25 1.87 12.03
CA ARG A 662 38.37 2.76 12.77
C ARG A 662 37.23 3.21 11.87
N SER A 663 36.02 2.87 12.26
CA SER A 663 34.79 3.36 11.67
C SER A 663 34.69 4.87 11.83
N VAL A 664 34.37 5.54 10.71
CA VAL A 664 33.80 6.89 10.52
C VAL A 664 34.71 8.06 10.94
N PRO A 665 34.95 9.04 10.04
CA PRO A 665 35.42 10.34 10.47
C PRO A 665 34.31 11.02 11.28
N GLU A 666 34.67 11.56 12.45
CA GLU A 666 33.83 12.49 13.17
C GLU A 666 33.32 13.59 12.21
N PRO A 667 32.07 14.01 12.33
CA PRO A 667 31.56 15.10 11.49
C PRO A 667 32.43 16.35 11.74
N ALA A 668 32.84 16.97 10.63
CA ALA A 668 33.65 18.16 10.66
C ALA A 668 33.03 19.22 11.58
N GLU A 669 33.79 19.66 12.58
CA GLU A 669 33.45 20.85 13.39
C GLU A 669 33.19 22.02 12.43
N GLY A 670 31.94 22.45 12.32
CA GLY A 670 31.62 23.67 11.58
C GLY A 670 30.21 23.91 11.08
N ALA A 671 29.24 23.10 11.39
CA ALA A 671 27.85 23.43 11.11
C ALA A 671 27.07 23.75 12.39
N ARG A 672 27.23 24.95 12.91
CA ARG A 672 26.28 25.50 13.87
C ARG A 672 25.01 25.88 13.10
N ILE A 673 23.98 25.05 13.18
CA ILE A 673 22.61 25.45 12.84
C ILE A 673 21.95 25.94 14.13
N GLY A 674 21.19 27.03 13.97
CA GLY A 674 20.65 27.85 15.02
C GLY A 674 19.79 27.12 16.06
N SER A 675 19.75 27.72 17.20
CA SER A 675 19.05 27.38 18.43
C SER A 675 17.57 27.07 18.21
N ASP A 676 17.19 25.83 18.06
CA ASP A 676 15.92 25.24 18.51
C ASP A 676 16.20 23.73 18.67
N GLY A 677 16.52 23.38 19.91
CA GLY A 677 17.10 22.09 20.24
C GLY A 677 16.12 20.92 20.18
N LEU A 678 16.18 20.17 19.12
CA LEU A 678 15.85 18.75 19.09
C LEU A 678 16.97 18.03 18.32
N VAL A 679 18.07 17.77 19.01
CA VAL A 679 19.08 16.82 18.57
C VAL A 679 18.53 15.45 18.93
N ALA A 680 18.14 14.65 17.94
CA ALA A 680 17.97 13.22 18.14
C ALA A 680 19.35 12.63 18.49
N GLU A 681 19.56 12.31 19.76
CA GLU A 681 20.70 11.52 20.17
C GLU A 681 20.55 10.09 19.61
N PRO A 682 21.62 9.39 19.23
CA PRO A 682 21.54 8.07 18.66
C PRO A 682 20.91 7.10 19.67
N GLU A 683 19.72 6.63 19.36
CA GLU A 683 19.03 5.61 20.15
C GLU A 683 19.70 4.28 19.91
N SER A 684 20.44 3.79 20.90
CA SER A 684 21.14 2.51 20.81
C SER A 684 20.19 1.33 21.09
N TRP A 685 19.44 0.91 20.05
CA TRP A 685 18.78 -0.38 20.05
C TRP A 685 19.74 -1.45 19.50
N ARG A 686 19.89 -2.59 20.16
CA ARG A 686 20.71 -3.70 19.66
C ARG A 686 20.01 -5.03 19.95
N PRO A 687 19.79 -5.88 18.92
CA PRO A 687 19.41 -7.26 19.15
C PRO A 687 20.51 -7.97 19.93
N VAL A 688 20.15 -8.67 20.98
CA VAL A 688 21.09 -9.46 21.77
C VAL A 688 21.35 -10.78 21.04
N SER A 689 22.28 -10.78 20.09
CA SER A 689 22.91 -11.99 19.59
C SER A 689 24.18 -12.28 20.40
N GLY A 690 24.03 -12.97 21.51
CA GLY A 690 25.12 -13.34 22.42
C GLY A 690 24.70 -14.51 23.31
N PRO A 691 25.63 -15.04 24.18
CA PRO A 691 25.26 -16.02 25.17
C PRO A 691 24.09 -15.51 26.03
N GLU A 692 23.26 -16.42 26.54
CA GLU A 692 22.11 -16.05 27.37
C GLU A 692 22.48 -14.96 28.36
N PRO A 693 21.73 -13.81 28.36
CA PRO A 693 22.07 -12.68 29.22
C PRO A 693 22.03 -13.09 30.69
N VAL A 694 23.08 -12.77 31.42
CA VAL A 694 23.15 -13.01 32.86
C VAL A 694 22.24 -12.04 33.59
N GLU A 695 21.47 -12.52 34.55
CA GLU A 695 20.61 -11.70 35.39
C GLU A 695 21.40 -10.57 36.06
N GLY A 696 20.93 -9.34 35.90
CA GLY A 696 21.55 -8.14 36.44
C GLY A 696 21.06 -7.78 37.87
N PRO A 697 21.28 -6.56 38.33
CA PRO A 697 20.83 -6.13 39.65
C PRO A 697 19.31 -6.11 39.74
N GLN A 698 18.77 -6.48 40.91
CA GLN A 698 17.31 -6.44 41.12
C GLN A 698 16.79 -5.00 41.15
N LEU A 699 15.67 -4.79 40.50
CA LEU A 699 14.90 -3.56 40.59
C LEU A 699 14.18 -3.45 41.93
N GLY A 700 14.19 -2.26 42.51
CA GLY A 700 13.49 -1.95 43.75
C GLY A 700 11.98 -1.90 43.59
N PRO A 701 11.27 -1.52 44.64
CA PRO A 701 9.81 -1.33 44.58
C PRO A 701 9.42 -0.31 43.50
N TRP A 702 8.31 -0.57 42.83
CA TRP A 702 7.79 0.31 41.79
C TRP A 702 6.82 1.35 42.33
N THR A 703 6.84 2.50 41.73
CA THR A 703 5.85 3.57 41.91
C THR A 703 5.20 3.90 40.58
N VAL A 704 3.98 4.42 40.60
CA VAL A 704 3.26 4.90 39.44
C VAL A 704 2.79 6.34 39.67
N SER A 705 2.86 7.16 38.61
CA SER A 705 2.29 8.51 38.61
C SER A 705 1.67 8.82 37.25
N VAL A 706 0.48 9.42 37.28
CA VAL A 706 -0.17 10.03 36.12
C VAL A 706 0.22 11.53 36.11
N ALA A 707 0.28 12.17 34.97
CA ALA A 707 0.80 13.53 34.77
C ALA A 707 0.53 14.50 35.94
N GLY A 708 1.59 14.88 36.67
CA GLY A 708 1.53 15.85 37.75
C GLY A 708 1.07 15.31 39.13
N GLU A 709 0.72 14.04 39.24
CA GLU A 709 0.35 13.41 40.51
C GLU A 709 1.58 12.97 41.32
N THR A 710 1.40 12.86 42.63
CA THR A 710 2.44 12.32 43.52
C THR A 710 2.59 10.82 43.25
N PRO A 711 3.83 10.29 43.04
CA PRO A 711 4.06 8.88 42.84
C PRO A 711 3.50 8.01 43.97
N ALA A 712 2.74 6.97 43.63
CA ALA A 712 2.15 6.01 44.54
C ALA A 712 2.78 4.63 44.36
N PRO A 713 2.94 3.80 45.42
CA PRO A 713 3.43 2.44 45.30
C PRO A 713 2.52 1.58 44.41
N ILE A 714 3.14 0.74 43.57
CA ILE A 714 2.42 -0.16 42.67
C ILE A 714 3.13 -1.51 42.57
N THR A 715 2.39 -2.54 42.21
CA THR A 715 2.94 -3.84 41.83
C THR A 715 2.87 -4.04 40.32
N VAL A 716 3.98 -4.41 39.70
CA VAL A 716 4.03 -4.79 38.29
C VAL A 716 3.95 -6.33 38.15
N PRO A 717 3.29 -6.88 37.12
CA PRO A 717 2.65 -6.16 36.02
C PRO A 717 1.43 -5.37 36.46
N HIS A 718 1.22 -4.21 35.80
CA HIS A 718 0.15 -3.27 36.10
C HIS A 718 -0.66 -2.97 34.84
N ARG A 719 -1.96 -3.28 34.88
CA ARG A 719 -2.92 -3.02 33.81
C ARG A 719 -3.81 -1.85 34.15
N TRP A 720 -3.90 -0.86 33.26
CA TRP A 720 -4.74 0.31 33.46
C TRP A 720 -6.23 -0.06 33.51
N GLU A 721 -6.66 -0.98 32.64
CA GLU A 721 -8.06 -1.45 32.56
C GLU A 721 -8.56 -2.08 33.86
N HIS A 722 -7.64 -2.51 34.76
CA HIS A 722 -7.96 -3.08 36.07
C HIS A 722 -7.74 -2.11 37.25
N THR A 723 -7.42 -0.83 36.94
CA THR A 723 -7.02 0.17 37.93
C THR A 723 -8.06 1.27 38.03
N PRO A 724 -8.70 1.48 39.23
CA PRO A 724 -9.68 2.53 39.41
C PRO A 724 -9.18 3.89 38.97
N GLY A 725 -9.90 4.51 38.03
CA GLY A 725 -9.59 5.80 37.42
C GLY A 725 -8.67 5.75 36.19
N LEU A 726 -8.19 4.56 35.82
CA LEU A 726 -7.39 4.34 34.58
C LEU A 726 -8.06 3.40 33.60
N GLU A 727 -9.26 2.88 33.86
CA GLU A 727 -9.93 1.86 33.09
C GLU A 727 -10.08 2.23 31.61
N ARG A 728 -10.18 3.52 31.31
CA ARG A 728 -10.28 4.07 29.94
C ARG A 728 -9.32 5.24 29.70
N PHE A 729 -8.26 5.28 30.48
CA PHE A 729 -7.27 6.35 30.35
C PHE A 729 -6.51 6.26 29.02
N CYS A 730 -6.42 7.38 28.31
CA CYS A 730 -5.58 7.56 27.15
C CYS A 730 -4.53 8.63 27.47
N GLY A 731 -3.27 8.28 27.42
CA GLY A 731 -2.20 9.19 27.79
C GLY A 731 -0.91 8.46 28.14
N SER A 732 -0.07 9.12 28.92
CA SER A 732 1.21 8.58 29.37
C SER A 732 1.22 8.42 30.89
N VAL A 733 1.75 7.29 31.37
CA VAL A 733 1.92 6.97 32.79
C VAL A 733 3.38 6.66 33.07
N THR A 734 3.94 7.28 34.13
CA THR A 734 5.33 7.09 34.52
C THR A 734 5.43 6.04 35.64
N TYR A 735 6.27 5.03 35.40
CA TYR A 735 6.66 4.01 36.38
C TYR A 735 8.06 4.28 36.86
N GLY A 736 8.26 4.42 38.16
CA GLY A 736 9.54 4.67 38.78
C GLY A 736 10.04 3.46 39.58
N SER A 737 11.34 3.17 39.50
CA SER A 737 12.05 2.19 40.32
C SER A 737 13.50 2.62 40.54
N SER A 738 14.26 1.87 41.32
CA SER A 738 15.68 2.11 41.53
C SER A 738 16.45 0.79 41.64
N PHE A 739 17.76 0.85 41.36
CA PHE A 739 18.66 -0.28 41.54
C PHE A 739 20.03 0.20 41.99
N HIS A 740 20.85 -0.71 42.53
CA HIS A 740 22.20 -0.39 43.03
C HIS A 740 23.29 -1.11 42.25
N LEU A 741 24.32 -0.38 41.85
CA LEU A 741 25.50 -0.88 41.19
C LEU A 741 26.76 -0.64 42.09
N ALA A 742 27.51 -1.69 42.34
CA ALA A 742 28.81 -1.56 43.03
C ALA A 742 29.84 -0.85 42.14
N HIS A 743 29.78 -1.07 40.84
CA HIS A 743 30.58 -0.44 39.78
C HIS A 743 29.77 -0.39 38.51
N VAL A 744 30.10 0.52 37.61
CA VAL A 744 29.43 0.59 36.30
C VAL A 744 29.94 -0.56 35.45
N PRO A 745 29.03 -1.42 34.92
CA PRO A 745 29.40 -2.51 34.02
C PRO A 745 29.72 -2.00 32.61
N ASP A 746 30.40 -2.84 31.79
CA ASP A 746 30.67 -2.53 30.41
C ASP A 746 29.35 -2.44 29.58
N ARG A 747 28.33 -3.19 30.00
CA ARG A 747 27.01 -3.18 29.38
C ARG A 747 25.93 -3.55 30.39
N LEU A 748 24.80 -2.87 30.35
CA LEU A 748 23.57 -3.22 31.08
C LEU A 748 22.35 -2.86 30.22
N VAL A 749 21.42 -3.78 30.09
CA VAL A 749 20.18 -3.56 29.34
C VAL A 749 18.97 -3.73 30.24
N LEU A 750 17.93 -2.94 29.98
CA LEU A 750 16.61 -3.15 30.55
C LEU A 750 15.80 -3.99 29.57
N ASP A 751 15.38 -5.18 30.00
CA ASP A 751 14.46 -6.05 29.28
C ASP A 751 13.06 -5.86 29.91
N LEU A 752 12.12 -5.33 29.13
CA LEU A 752 10.75 -5.04 29.57
C LEU A 752 9.87 -6.28 29.60
N GLY A 753 10.32 -7.39 29.00
CA GLY A 753 9.63 -8.68 29.02
C GLY A 753 9.43 -9.32 27.66
N GLU A 754 8.96 -10.56 27.70
CA GLU A 754 8.67 -11.33 26.50
C GLU A 754 7.43 -10.82 25.79
N CYS A 755 7.38 -11.08 24.48
CA CYS A 755 6.30 -10.73 23.59
C CYS A 755 5.70 -12.01 22.96
N PRO A 756 4.88 -12.78 23.72
CA PRO A 756 4.30 -14.02 23.21
C PRO A 756 3.20 -13.73 22.17
N PRO A 757 2.89 -14.72 21.31
CA PRO A 757 1.79 -14.63 20.37
C PRO A 757 0.45 -14.32 21.05
N ALA A 758 -0.35 -13.47 20.42
CA ALA A 758 -1.73 -13.24 20.84
C ALA A 758 -2.60 -14.47 20.47
N PRO A 759 -3.64 -14.77 21.24
CA PRO A 759 -4.62 -15.76 20.83
C PRO A 759 -5.32 -15.28 19.53
N PRO A 760 -5.70 -16.22 18.63
CA PRO A 760 -6.46 -15.89 17.44
C PRO A 760 -7.74 -15.12 17.79
N GLU A 761 -8.03 -14.03 17.09
CA GLU A 761 -9.32 -13.36 17.21
C GLU A 761 -10.43 -14.22 16.59
N ASP A 762 -11.64 -14.13 17.16
CA ASP A 762 -12.83 -14.72 16.54
C ASP A 762 -13.11 -13.93 15.23
N PRO A 763 -13.16 -14.58 14.06
CA PRO A 763 -13.48 -13.89 12.80
C PRO A 763 -14.83 -13.13 12.84
N ALA A 764 -15.76 -13.51 13.72
CA ALA A 764 -17.03 -12.82 13.93
C ALA A 764 -16.88 -11.49 14.70
N GLU A 765 -15.79 -11.31 15.46
CA GLU A 765 -15.47 -10.10 16.21
C GLU A 765 -14.55 -9.14 15.43
N ALA A 766 -13.85 -9.66 14.43
CA ALA A 766 -12.96 -8.90 13.55
C ALA A 766 -13.73 -8.04 12.53
N GLY A 767 -14.56 -7.17 12.91
CA GLY A 767 -15.37 -6.22 12.14
C GLY A 767 -15.42 -6.42 10.61
N MET A 768 -16.54 -6.16 9.96
CA MET A 768 -16.83 -6.46 8.54
C MET A 768 -16.05 -5.64 7.49
N ARG A 769 -14.95 -4.99 7.82
CA ARG A 769 -14.35 -3.97 6.95
C ARG A 769 -12.92 -4.31 6.55
N GLY A 770 -12.81 -4.99 5.42
CA GLY A 770 -11.53 -5.19 4.74
C GLY A 770 -10.54 -6.06 5.51
N ARG A 771 -9.45 -6.42 4.84
CA ARG A 771 -8.32 -7.13 5.43
C ARG A 771 -7.38 -6.10 6.06
N SER A 772 -7.45 -5.97 7.39
CA SER A 772 -6.61 -5.06 8.17
C SER A 772 -5.37 -5.80 8.68
N PHE A 773 -4.20 -5.15 8.62
CA PHE A 773 -2.99 -5.69 9.24
C PHE A 773 -3.05 -5.48 10.76
N ARG A 774 -2.58 -6.46 11.50
CA ARG A 774 -2.39 -6.38 12.95
C ARG A 774 -1.21 -7.25 13.36
N ALA A 775 -0.39 -6.71 14.24
CA ALA A 775 0.65 -7.47 14.90
C ALA A 775 0.06 -8.29 16.04
N ASP A 776 -0.09 -9.60 15.82
CA ASP A 776 -0.78 -10.52 16.75
C ASP A 776 0.12 -10.99 17.90
N VAL A 777 0.57 -10.05 18.72
CA VAL A 777 1.42 -10.31 19.88
C VAL A 777 0.87 -9.68 21.16
N LEU A 778 1.27 -10.24 22.30
CA LEU A 778 0.99 -9.67 23.62
C LEU A 778 2.23 -8.88 24.06
N ALA A 779 2.29 -7.61 23.69
CA ALA A 779 3.38 -6.72 24.07
C ALA A 779 3.52 -6.60 25.61
N PRO A 780 4.74 -6.48 26.14
CA PRO A 780 4.97 -6.29 27.58
C PRO A 780 4.66 -4.85 28.03
N VAL A 781 4.44 -3.94 27.12
CA VAL A 781 4.02 -2.56 27.35
C VAL A 781 2.88 -2.19 26.39
N GLY A 782 1.98 -1.36 26.80
CA GLY A 782 0.87 -0.94 25.95
C GLY A 782 0.83 0.57 25.82
N GLU A 783 1.38 1.16 24.75
CA GLU A 783 1.91 0.59 23.49
C GLU A 783 3.41 0.88 23.32
N VAL A 784 3.88 2.03 23.83
CA VAL A 784 5.24 2.56 23.69
C VAL A 784 5.83 2.76 25.07
N ALA A 785 7.09 2.44 25.25
CA ALA A 785 7.82 2.76 26.48
C ALA A 785 9.06 3.59 26.20
N GLU A 786 9.17 4.75 26.87
CA GLU A 786 10.42 5.51 26.98
C GLU A 786 11.14 5.14 28.27
N VAL A 787 12.43 4.89 28.20
CA VAL A 787 13.26 4.51 29.34
C VAL A 787 14.21 5.64 29.67
N TRP A 788 14.23 6.00 30.95
CA TRP A 788 15.09 7.05 31.51
C TRP A 788 15.88 6.48 32.69
N VAL A 789 17.15 6.77 32.78
CA VAL A 789 18.00 6.43 33.95
C VAL A 789 18.75 7.66 34.39
N ASN A 790 18.69 7.98 35.69
CA ASN A 790 19.32 9.16 36.31
C ASN A 790 18.96 10.49 35.61
N GLY A 791 17.72 10.59 35.07
CA GLY A 791 17.24 11.76 34.33
C GLY A 791 17.73 11.86 32.88
N GLN A 792 18.48 10.88 32.39
CA GLN A 792 18.90 10.78 30.99
C GLN A 792 17.99 9.82 30.23
N ARG A 793 17.51 10.22 29.05
CA ARG A 793 16.76 9.35 28.16
C ARG A 793 17.70 8.29 27.56
N CYS A 794 17.37 7.02 27.74
CA CYS A 794 18.14 5.90 27.21
C CYS A 794 17.60 5.35 25.90
N GLY A 795 16.29 5.47 25.67
CA GLY A 795 15.69 4.99 24.43
C GLY A 795 14.16 4.92 24.48
N VAL A 796 13.57 4.58 23.35
CA VAL A 796 12.15 4.27 23.20
C VAL A 796 11.98 2.93 22.52
N VAL A 797 11.00 2.14 22.95
CA VAL A 797 10.66 0.86 22.35
C VAL A 797 9.17 0.76 22.08
N TRP A 798 8.85 0.19 20.92
CA TRP A 798 7.48 -0.04 20.44
C TRP A 798 7.29 -1.40 19.75
N ALA A 799 8.38 -2.15 19.57
CA ALA A 799 8.42 -3.42 18.86
C ALA A 799 9.37 -4.40 19.56
N PRO A 800 9.18 -5.72 19.38
CA PRO A 800 10.12 -6.72 19.87
C PRO A 800 11.50 -6.63 19.15
N PRO A 801 12.59 -6.91 19.90
CA PRO A 801 12.63 -7.20 21.33
C PRO A 801 12.48 -5.92 22.16
N TYR A 802 11.70 -5.98 23.25
CA TYR A 802 11.47 -4.83 24.12
C TYR A 802 12.64 -4.63 25.10
N VAL A 803 13.79 -4.25 24.55
CA VAL A 803 15.07 -4.13 25.29
C VAL A 803 15.70 -2.77 25.04
N VAL A 804 16.18 -2.09 26.09
CA VAL A 804 16.86 -0.81 25.98
C VAL A 804 18.23 -0.89 26.65
N ASP A 805 19.30 -0.45 25.95
CA ASP A 805 20.64 -0.30 26.52
C ASP A 805 20.66 0.95 27.42
N VAL A 806 20.92 0.73 28.69
CA VAL A 806 20.95 1.81 29.69
C VAL A 806 22.37 2.17 30.13
N THR A 807 23.39 1.55 29.54
CA THR A 807 24.81 1.63 29.99
C THR A 807 25.32 3.05 30.09
N ALA A 808 25.03 3.91 29.12
CA ALA A 808 25.55 5.28 29.06
C ALA A 808 25.04 6.20 30.19
N ALA A 809 23.91 5.85 30.82
CA ALA A 809 23.29 6.65 31.88
C ALA A 809 23.60 6.14 33.30
N LEU A 810 24.44 5.09 33.42
CA LEU A 810 24.71 4.44 34.72
C LEU A 810 25.74 5.21 35.56
N GLN A 811 25.59 5.07 36.88
CA GLN A 811 26.56 5.49 37.88
C GLN A 811 26.78 4.42 38.96
N ALA A 812 27.91 4.44 39.61
CA ALA A 812 28.16 3.61 40.82
C ALA A 812 27.28 4.12 41.96
N GLY A 813 26.64 3.22 42.71
CA GLY A 813 25.68 3.51 43.74
C GLY A 813 24.25 3.33 43.31
N VAL A 814 23.35 4.17 43.79
CA VAL A 814 21.92 4.11 43.46
C VAL A 814 21.69 4.75 42.10
N ASN A 815 20.97 4.05 41.22
CA ASN A 815 20.47 4.54 39.94
C ASN A 815 18.94 4.61 40.01
N GLU A 816 18.38 5.75 39.60
CA GLU A 816 16.95 5.97 39.49
C GLU A 816 16.51 5.68 38.06
N MET A 817 15.45 4.90 37.88
CA MET A 817 14.91 4.53 36.59
C MET A 817 13.45 4.96 36.47
N GLN A 818 13.08 5.40 35.28
CA GLN A 818 11.71 5.69 34.92
C GLN A 818 11.37 5.01 33.59
N VAL A 819 10.20 4.39 33.51
CA VAL A 819 9.60 3.85 32.29
C VAL A 819 8.30 4.62 32.06
N VAL A 820 8.24 5.39 31.00
CA VAL A 820 7.05 6.17 30.63
C VAL A 820 6.31 5.38 29.57
N VAL A 821 5.13 4.86 29.91
CA VAL A 821 4.30 4.07 29.00
C VAL A 821 3.24 4.98 28.41
N SER A 822 3.13 5.00 27.08
CA SER A 822 2.14 5.78 26.32
C SER A 822 1.20 4.87 25.53
N SER A 823 -0.11 5.13 25.66
CA SER A 823 -1.18 4.33 25.00
C SER A 823 -1.60 4.90 23.65
N THR A 824 -2.61 4.26 23.03
CA THR A 824 -3.40 4.82 21.91
C THR A 824 -4.59 5.64 22.43
N LEU A 825 -5.33 6.31 21.51
CA LEU A 825 -6.63 6.95 21.84
C LEU A 825 -7.83 5.99 21.75
N ALA A 826 -7.63 4.70 21.53
CA ALA A 826 -8.71 3.77 21.25
C ALA A 826 -9.83 3.76 22.33
N HIS A 827 -9.46 3.85 23.63
CA HIS A 827 -10.45 3.91 24.71
C HIS A 827 -11.28 5.22 24.71
N ALA A 828 -10.64 6.35 24.38
CA ALA A 828 -11.34 7.62 24.26
C ALA A 828 -12.32 7.63 23.09
N VAL A 829 -11.94 7.03 21.94
CA VAL A 829 -12.82 6.87 20.77
C VAL A 829 -14.06 6.04 21.13
N ALA A 830 -13.88 4.94 21.87
CA ALA A 830 -14.98 4.04 22.25
C ALA A 830 -16.05 4.72 23.12
N ASP A 831 -15.68 5.75 23.86
CA ASP A 831 -16.58 6.45 24.79
C ASP A 831 -17.05 7.82 24.31
N ASP A 832 -16.58 8.29 23.16
CA ASP A 832 -16.85 9.65 22.69
C ASP A 832 -18.26 9.75 22.05
N PRO A 833 -19.24 10.41 22.72
CA PRO A 833 -20.58 10.58 22.17
C PRO A 833 -20.58 11.50 20.92
N HIS A 834 -19.62 12.41 20.79
CA HIS A 834 -19.56 13.36 19.69
C HIS A 834 -19.32 12.70 18.32
N ILE A 835 -18.78 11.48 18.28
CA ILE A 835 -18.63 10.71 17.05
C ILE A 835 -19.99 10.37 16.46
N THR A 836 -20.90 9.81 17.27
CA THR A 836 -22.26 9.45 16.85
C THR A 836 -23.08 10.69 16.53
N GLU A 837 -23.05 11.71 17.42
CA GLU A 837 -23.73 12.98 17.21
C GLU A 837 -23.34 13.67 15.90
N ARG A 838 -22.03 13.67 15.59
CA ARG A 838 -21.48 14.21 14.34
C ARG A 838 -21.95 13.39 13.13
N GLY A 839 -21.91 12.06 13.20
CA GLY A 839 -22.40 11.17 12.14
C GLY A 839 -23.88 11.42 11.82
N ASP A 840 -24.73 11.54 12.84
CA ASP A 840 -26.17 11.84 12.70
C ASP A 840 -26.40 13.24 12.11
N ALA A 841 -25.65 14.24 12.58
CA ALA A 841 -25.75 15.59 12.06
C ALA A 841 -25.35 15.66 10.58
N MET A 842 -24.26 14.98 10.19
CA MET A 842 -23.80 14.93 8.81
C MET A 842 -24.76 14.14 7.91
N THR A 843 -25.33 13.05 8.40
CA THR A 843 -26.38 12.31 7.69
C THR A 843 -27.60 13.19 7.43
N THR A 844 -27.99 13.99 8.40
CA THR A 844 -29.09 14.95 8.27
C THR A 844 -28.78 16.06 7.24
N LEU A 845 -27.55 16.58 7.23
CA LEU A 845 -27.16 17.69 6.35
C LEU A 845 -26.83 17.24 4.91
N TYR A 846 -26.18 16.11 4.76
CA TYR A 846 -25.56 15.69 3.51
C TYR A 846 -26.06 14.33 2.99
N GLY A 847 -26.99 13.68 3.71
CA GLY A 847 -27.70 12.48 3.27
C GLY A 847 -27.04 11.16 3.68
N GLN A 848 -27.67 10.04 3.24
CA GLN A 848 -27.36 8.66 3.66
C GLN A 848 -25.93 8.17 3.32
N ARG A 849 -25.18 8.88 2.48
CA ARG A 849 -23.77 8.58 2.19
C ARG A 849 -22.88 8.58 3.46
N PHE A 850 -23.35 9.18 4.56
CA PHE A 850 -22.69 9.18 5.86
C PHE A 850 -23.11 8.02 6.77
N ALA A 851 -24.21 7.33 6.49
CA ALA A 851 -24.70 6.23 7.31
C ALA A 851 -23.73 5.03 7.42
N MET A 852 -22.78 4.89 6.49
CA MET A 852 -21.74 3.87 6.52
C MET A 852 -20.58 4.21 7.46
N GLN A 853 -20.63 5.31 8.18
CA GLN A 853 -19.61 5.73 9.15
C GLN A 853 -19.95 5.28 10.57
N GLU A 854 -20.71 4.23 10.73
CA GLU A 854 -20.82 3.53 12.00
C GLU A 854 -19.43 3.04 12.40
N LEU A 855 -18.74 3.93 13.08
CA LEU A 855 -17.56 3.60 13.83
C LEU A 855 -18.03 2.65 14.91
N HIS A 856 -17.65 1.38 14.84
CA HIS A 856 -17.94 0.44 15.90
C HIS A 856 -17.20 0.90 17.14
N LEU A 857 -17.93 1.53 18.02
CA LEU A 857 -17.49 1.98 19.34
C LEU A 857 -17.40 0.80 20.34
N ALA A 858 -17.22 -0.42 19.81
CA ALA A 858 -17.04 -1.61 20.62
C ALA A 858 -15.78 -1.46 21.50
N ASP A 859 -15.74 -2.22 22.57
CA ASP A 859 -14.57 -2.29 23.46
C ASP A 859 -13.30 -2.43 22.60
N SER A 860 -12.35 -1.52 22.82
CA SER A 860 -11.15 -1.45 21.99
C SER A 860 -10.29 -2.73 22.05
N GLY A 861 -10.46 -3.56 23.09
CA GLY A 861 -9.60 -4.71 23.36
C GLY A 861 -8.12 -4.33 23.55
N VAL A 862 -7.82 -3.05 23.64
CA VAL A 862 -6.47 -2.54 23.86
C VAL A 862 -6.07 -2.78 25.31
N ARG A 863 -4.83 -3.23 25.49
CA ARG A 863 -4.25 -3.50 26.80
C ARG A 863 -3.18 -2.45 27.08
N SER A 864 -3.41 -1.59 28.07
CA SER A 864 -2.49 -0.50 28.41
C SER A 864 -1.78 -0.73 29.75
N GLY A 865 -0.56 -0.22 29.88
CA GLY A 865 0.21 -0.27 31.11
C GLY A 865 1.56 -0.97 30.95
N LEU A 866 2.22 -1.25 32.10
CA LEU A 866 3.44 -2.05 32.18
C LEU A 866 3.03 -3.50 32.43
N LEU A 867 2.95 -4.29 31.36
CA LEU A 867 2.22 -5.56 31.31
C LEU A 867 3.07 -6.79 31.63
N ALA A 868 4.38 -6.59 31.81
CA ALA A 868 5.32 -7.60 32.30
C ALA A 868 6.19 -7.02 33.41
N VAL A 869 7.01 -7.86 34.05
CA VAL A 869 7.97 -7.44 35.08
C VAL A 869 9.31 -7.15 34.41
N PRO A 870 9.77 -5.89 34.34
CA PRO A 870 11.06 -5.57 33.75
C PRO A 870 12.22 -6.17 34.56
N VAL A 871 13.27 -6.55 33.84
CA VAL A 871 14.50 -7.10 34.46
C VAL A 871 15.73 -6.41 33.83
N LEU A 872 16.77 -6.21 34.64
CA LEU A 872 18.07 -5.77 34.18
C LEU A 872 18.93 -6.99 33.82
N ARG A 873 19.69 -6.91 32.71
CA ARG A 873 20.56 -7.99 32.22
C ARG A 873 21.93 -7.44 31.80
N PHE A 874 22.99 -8.23 32.15
CA PHE A 874 24.38 -7.91 31.75
C PHE A 874 24.70 -8.40 30.35
#